data_00ae73a4aed19134558fd2e63b675b42
#
_entry.id   00ae73a4aed19134558fd2e63b675b42
#
_cell.length_a   1.000
_cell.length_b   1.000
_cell.length_c   1.000
_cell.angle_alpha   90.00
_cell.angle_beta   90.00
_cell.angle_gamma   90.00
#
_symmetry.space_group_name_H-M   'P 1'
#
loop_
_entity.id
_entity.type
_entity.pdbx_description
1 polymer ?
#
loop_
_entity_poly.entity_id
_entity_poly.type
_entity_poly.pdbx_seq_one_letter_code
_entity_poly.pdbx_strand_id
1 'polypeptide(L)'
;MLATLFACTSLSTTLLLSPNAALAQAVDTNAAAGNNDVINLDQVVVTAAGFEQTVRDAPASISVITREELEKGSFRDLTDALREVQGVTVTGVANEKDIFIRGLPGTYTLILVDGKRQSTRDARTNGNSGFEQSFIPPVSAIDRIEVVRGPMSSLYGSDAMGGVINIITRKVSDSWTSTVTADGTLQQHQYFGNSAQGSFYTSGPLIHRMLGLQFWGRGFGRSEDDFLSGITGAREGNIGGRLTFTPNENHDLMLESGFTRIRRNASKRGTLETSANDTYNDNDRKYWSLTHEGRWGPTTSTFSILQEWAERRSYTENPRTFAFDKNPRSPEIRNTIVDGKFTTPFDLLGNHTLVTGGQWSNAALNDQNPGRRTGIDETFTINQWALFAEDEWRLTDTFSLTNGLRMDYHEIYGAHYSPRSYAVWHATENLTLKGGVSTGFRAPEIRQIAPGYAYTTGGGGCTYGPNGTCGVILADPNLQAETSTSYEVAALWDNLNGFTASATYFYTDFKDKISNSLVLDDTGNPVRWPEDPNYRLWYNYNIDDAIIQGVELAASWRATDEISIRGSYTFTDSEQRTGDFAGFPLTRTPRHMANARLDWVTPVAGLSTWTAVNYHGSEIVGGARIGTNGAPVIINGASGRKYDAYATMDAGLNYNFTEQLALNAAIYNIFDKEIEPTDYNTVVEGRRLWVGMSATF
;
A
#
# COMPACT_ATOMS: atom_id res chain seq x y z
N MET A 1 -26.67 26.91 -2.93
CA MET A 1 -26.57 28.35 -2.74
C MET A 1 -25.84 28.61 -1.44
N LEU A 2 -24.56 28.77 -1.47
CA LEU A 2 -23.72 29.68 -0.67
C LEU A 2 -22.26 29.40 -1.01
N ALA A 3 -21.68 30.29 -1.77
CA ALA A 3 -20.25 30.37 -1.99
C ALA A 3 -19.64 31.02 -0.73
N THR A 4 -18.64 30.35 -0.15
CA THR A 4 -17.75 30.98 0.83
C THR A 4 -16.40 31.18 0.16
N LEU A 5 -16.17 32.42 -0.26
CA LEU A 5 -14.90 32.92 -0.79
C LEU A 5 -13.82 32.84 0.30
N PHE A 6 -12.66 32.32 -0.06
CA PHE A 6 -11.42 32.57 0.65
C PHE A 6 -10.98 34.01 0.43
N ALA A 7 -10.94 34.78 1.49
CA ALA A 7 -10.31 36.10 1.48
C ALA A 7 -8.80 35.92 1.58
N CYS A 8 -8.11 36.08 0.46
CA CYS A 8 -6.66 36.32 0.42
C CYS A 8 -6.37 37.75 0.82
N THR A 9 -5.81 37.97 1.99
CA THR A 9 -5.13 39.21 2.35
C THR A 9 -3.83 39.34 1.56
N SER A 10 -3.80 40.31 0.68
CA SER A 10 -2.65 40.70 -0.12
C SER A 10 -1.52 41.27 0.77
N LEU A 11 -0.42 40.57 0.92
CA LEU A 11 0.87 41.14 1.32
C LEU A 11 1.65 41.44 0.05
N SER A 12 1.68 42.71 -0.35
CA SER A 12 2.51 43.20 -1.44
C SER A 12 3.94 43.39 -0.96
N THR A 13 4.82 42.47 -1.28
CA THR A 13 6.26 42.65 -1.19
C THR A 13 6.82 42.81 -2.59
N THR A 14 7.18 44.06 -2.91
CA THR A 14 7.93 44.45 -4.12
C THR A 14 9.35 43.87 -4.04
N LEU A 15 9.63 42.81 -4.82
CA LEU A 15 10.98 42.35 -5.09
C LEU A 15 11.54 43.08 -6.31
N LEU A 16 12.55 43.89 -6.07
CA LEU A 16 13.40 44.51 -7.10
C LEU A 16 14.28 43.41 -7.75
N LEU A 17 13.96 43.06 -8.97
CA LEU A 17 14.78 42.20 -9.82
C LEU A 17 15.88 43.03 -10.46
N SER A 18 17.14 42.78 -10.11
CA SER A 18 18.32 43.22 -10.87
C SER A 18 18.69 42.11 -11.85
N PRO A 19 18.90 42.37 -13.13
CA PRO A 19 19.37 41.37 -14.09
C PRO A 19 20.88 41.25 -14.04
N ASN A 20 21.39 40.22 -13.39
CA ASN A 20 22.76 39.77 -13.64
C ASN A 20 22.72 38.58 -14.61
N ALA A 21 23.13 38.85 -15.86
CA ALA A 21 23.39 37.80 -16.83
C ALA A 21 24.64 37.03 -16.40
N ALA A 22 24.50 35.86 -15.87
CA ALA A 22 25.56 34.88 -15.72
C ALA A 22 25.47 33.88 -16.87
N LEU A 23 26.54 33.81 -17.64
CA LEU A 23 26.74 32.83 -18.71
C LEU A 23 26.58 31.41 -18.16
N ALA A 24 25.53 30.73 -18.56
CA ALA A 24 25.37 29.31 -18.31
C ALA A 24 26.40 28.55 -19.16
N GLN A 25 27.35 27.89 -18.51
CA GLN A 25 28.11 26.82 -19.14
C GLN A 25 27.12 25.69 -19.51
N ALA A 26 27.23 25.27 -20.78
CA ALA A 26 26.46 24.13 -21.28
C ALA A 26 26.78 22.90 -20.44
N VAL A 27 25.79 22.47 -19.66
CA VAL A 27 25.76 21.13 -19.08
C VAL A 27 25.39 20.20 -20.23
N ASP A 28 26.23 19.18 -20.44
CA ASP A 28 25.99 18.13 -21.42
C ASP A 28 24.55 17.59 -21.32
N THR A 29 23.71 17.98 -22.26
CA THR A 29 22.36 17.46 -22.44
C THR A 29 22.41 16.13 -23.22
N ASN A 30 23.19 15.19 -22.73
CA ASN A 30 23.03 13.77 -22.99
C ASN A 30 22.40 13.05 -21.77
N ALA A 31 21.48 13.71 -21.07
CA ALA A 31 20.51 13.00 -20.27
C ALA A 31 19.53 12.33 -21.24
N ALA A 32 19.69 11.03 -21.38
CA ALA A 32 18.91 10.14 -22.22
C ALA A 32 17.43 10.50 -22.19
N ALA A 33 16.84 10.56 -23.39
CA ALA A 33 15.41 10.46 -23.59
C ALA A 33 14.91 9.32 -22.69
N GLY A 34 14.05 9.65 -21.70
CA GLY A 34 13.65 8.75 -20.64
C GLY A 34 13.20 7.42 -21.23
N ASN A 35 13.83 6.36 -20.75
CA ASN A 35 13.47 4.99 -21.08
C ASN A 35 12.07 4.74 -20.50
N ASN A 36 11.01 4.90 -21.29
CA ASN A 36 9.62 4.63 -20.91
C ASN A 36 9.30 3.12 -20.89
N ASP A 37 10.28 2.27 -20.66
CA ASP A 37 10.11 0.83 -20.61
C ASP A 37 9.54 0.44 -19.24
N VAL A 38 8.31 -0.04 -19.21
CA VAL A 38 7.61 -0.49 -17.98
C VAL A 38 8.26 -1.70 -17.33
N ILE A 39 8.98 -2.49 -18.11
CA ILE A 39 9.88 -3.52 -17.62
C ILE A 39 11.29 -3.08 -17.98
N ASN A 40 11.83 -2.12 -17.24
CA ASN A 40 13.24 -1.77 -17.35
C ASN A 40 14.02 -2.73 -16.44
N LEU A 41 14.64 -3.75 -17.05
CA LEU A 41 15.40 -4.77 -16.33
C LEU A 41 16.68 -4.24 -15.70
N ASP A 42 17.20 -3.11 -16.20
CA ASP A 42 18.40 -2.47 -15.69
C ASP A 42 18.10 -1.40 -14.62
N GLN A 43 16.81 -1.19 -14.32
CA GLN A 43 16.41 -0.25 -13.25
C GLN A 43 16.89 -0.72 -11.89
N VAL A 44 17.46 0.21 -11.11
CA VAL A 44 18.00 -0.06 -9.78
C VAL A 44 16.86 -0.13 -8.75
N VAL A 45 16.87 -1.17 -7.95
CA VAL A 45 15.93 -1.45 -6.86
C VAL A 45 16.69 -1.82 -5.59
N VAL A 46 16.07 -1.64 -4.43
CA VAL A 46 16.68 -1.95 -3.12
C VAL A 46 15.85 -2.91 -2.28
N THR A 47 14.55 -3.05 -2.58
CA THR A 47 13.60 -3.75 -1.69
C THR A 47 13.78 -5.27 -1.70
N ALA A 48 14.21 -5.84 -2.83
CA ALA A 48 14.28 -7.30 -2.99
C ALA A 48 15.45 -7.97 -2.24
N ALA A 49 16.57 -7.26 -2.03
CA ALA A 49 17.75 -7.80 -1.36
C ALA A 49 18.27 -6.91 -0.21
N GLY A 50 17.65 -5.75 0.02
CA GLY A 50 18.09 -4.82 1.05
C GLY A 50 19.32 -3.96 0.66
N PHE A 51 19.82 -4.09 -0.58
CA PHE A 51 20.87 -3.27 -1.18
C PHE A 51 20.55 -3.01 -2.66
N GLU A 52 21.24 -2.06 -3.27
CA GLU A 52 21.02 -1.64 -4.66
C GLU A 52 21.46 -2.72 -5.65
N GLN A 53 20.53 -3.12 -6.54
CA GLN A 53 20.79 -4.05 -7.65
C GLN A 53 19.77 -3.80 -8.77
N THR A 54 19.98 -4.38 -9.94
CA THR A 54 19.04 -4.22 -11.05
C THR A 54 17.81 -5.12 -10.87
N VAL A 55 16.70 -4.79 -11.52
CA VAL A 55 15.51 -5.67 -11.56
C VAL A 55 15.89 -7.04 -12.12
N ARG A 56 16.82 -7.09 -13.09
CA ARG A 56 17.34 -8.32 -13.70
C ARG A 56 18.02 -9.22 -12.66
N ASP A 57 18.79 -8.66 -11.74
CA ASP A 57 19.58 -9.39 -10.73
C ASP A 57 18.76 -9.68 -9.47
N ALA A 58 17.69 -8.92 -9.22
CA ALA A 58 16.91 -9.00 -7.99
C ALA A 58 16.35 -10.40 -7.75
N PRO A 59 16.57 -11.01 -6.56
CA PRO A 59 16.10 -12.37 -6.24
C PRO A 59 14.61 -12.37 -5.85
N ALA A 60 13.75 -11.74 -6.64
CA ALA A 60 12.30 -11.69 -6.47
C ALA A 60 11.61 -11.22 -7.76
N SER A 61 10.30 -11.43 -7.85
CA SER A 61 9.43 -10.75 -8.81
C SER A 61 9.14 -9.32 -8.34
N ILE A 62 9.68 -8.32 -9.05
CA ILE A 62 9.56 -6.91 -8.68
C ILE A 62 9.03 -6.08 -9.85
N SER A 63 8.21 -5.10 -9.54
CA SER A 63 7.77 -4.03 -10.46
C SER A 63 8.15 -2.68 -9.88
N VAL A 64 8.50 -1.75 -10.74
CA VAL A 64 8.86 -0.38 -10.37
C VAL A 64 7.93 0.58 -11.10
N ILE A 65 7.39 1.54 -10.36
CA ILE A 65 6.60 2.65 -10.89
C ILE A 65 7.45 3.89 -10.72
N THR A 66 7.81 4.51 -11.82
CA THR A 66 8.67 5.70 -11.81
C THR A 66 7.87 6.96 -11.45
N ARG A 67 8.58 8.02 -11.06
CA ARG A 67 7.95 9.31 -10.82
C ARG A 67 7.25 9.85 -12.07
N GLU A 68 7.87 9.70 -13.22
CA GLU A 68 7.33 10.14 -14.51
C GLU A 68 5.99 9.47 -14.82
N GLU A 69 5.82 8.20 -14.43
CA GLU A 69 4.53 7.49 -14.56
C GLU A 69 3.50 8.02 -13.58
N LEU A 70 3.90 8.29 -12.34
CA LEU A 70 3.00 8.84 -11.31
C LEU A 70 2.51 10.25 -11.67
N GLU A 71 3.36 11.07 -12.27
CA GLU A 71 3.04 12.44 -12.68
C GLU A 71 2.09 12.51 -13.89
N LYS A 72 2.03 11.46 -14.73
CA LYS A 72 1.17 11.41 -15.94
C LYS A 72 -0.29 11.07 -15.65
N GLY A 73 -0.66 10.71 -14.43
CA GLY A 73 -2.01 10.27 -14.07
C GLY A 73 -2.54 10.92 -12.80
N SER A 74 -3.83 10.66 -12.53
CA SER A 74 -4.45 11.03 -11.25
C SER A 74 -3.92 10.11 -10.16
N PHE A 75 -3.22 10.69 -9.21
CA PHE A 75 -2.68 9.99 -8.04
C PHE A 75 -3.27 10.58 -6.76
N ARG A 76 -4.26 9.93 -6.20
CA ARG A 76 -4.94 10.37 -4.96
C ARG A 76 -4.38 9.64 -3.73
N ASP A 77 -4.07 8.37 -3.89
CA ASP A 77 -3.43 7.50 -2.89
C ASP A 77 -2.65 6.37 -3.59
N LEU A 78 -2.01 5.51 -2.81
CA LEU A 78 -1.22 4.40 -3.34
C LEU A 78 -2.04 3.44 -4.23
N THR A 79 -3.35 3.34 -4.03
CA THR A 79 -4.21 2.45 -4.82
C THR A 79 -4.35 2.88 -6.29
N ASP A 80 -4.27 4.20 -6.57
CA ASP A 80 -4.29 4.70 -7.94
C ASP A 80 -2.99 4.33 -8.70
N ALA A 81 -1.83 4.36 -8.02
CA ALA A 81 -0.54 3.97 -8.60
C ALA A 81 -0.45 2.48 -8.96
N LEU A 82 -1.11 1.63 -8.16
CA LEU A 82 -0.96 0.18 -8.26
C LEU A 82 -1.93 -0.50 -9.23
N ARG A 83 -2.84 0.24 -9.84
CA ARG A 83 -3.91 -0.30 -10.69
C ARG A 83 -3.41 -1.10 -11.89
N GLU A 84 -2.29 -0.68 -12.49
CA GLU A 84 -1.70 -1.30 -13.67
C GLU A 84 -0.55 -2.28 -13.33
N VAL A 85 -0.28 -2.49 -12.02
CA VAL A 85 0.82 -3.36 -11.58
C VAL A 85 0.40 -4.84 -11.67
N GLN A 86 1.22 -5.62 -12.32
CA GLN A 86 1.07 -7.06 -12.45
C GLN A 86 0.94 -7.75 -11.08
N GLY A 87 0.00 -8.70 -10.94
CA GLY A 87 -0.18 -9.46 -9.69
C GLY A 87 -0.78 -8.66 -8.52
N VAL A 88 -1.16 -7.39 -8.76
CA VAL A 88 -1.79 -6.52 -7.77
C VAL A 88 -3.24 -6.26 -8.13
N THR A 89 -4.14 -6.45 -7.18
CA THR A 89 -5.55 -6.11 -7.32
C THR A 89 -5.90 -5.03 -6.32
N VAL A 90 -6.48 -3.93 -6.81
CA VAL A 90 -7.05 -2.89 -5.95
C VAL A 90 -8.55 -3.05 -5.96
N THR A 91 -9.12 -3.36 -4.82
CA THR A 91 -10.56 -3.62 -4.67
C THR A 91 -11.07 -3.16 -3.32
N GLY A 92 -12.36 -2.99 -3.20
CA GLY A 92 -13.01 -2.61 -1.95
C GLY A 92 -14.29 -1.84 -2.18
N VAL A 93 -15.13 -1.79 -1.17
CA VAL A 93 -16.38 -1.03 -1.17
C VAL A 93 -16.19 0.27 -0.40
N ALA A 94 -16.84 1.32 -0.86
CA ALA A 94 -16.81 2.64 -0.24
C ALA A 94 -15.35 3.18 -0.10
N ASN A 95 -14.97 3.59 1.11
CA ASN A 95 -13.62 4.12 1.38
C ASN A 95 -12.62 3.07 1.85
N GLU A 96 -12.98 1.82 1.74
CA GLU A 96 -12.19 0.71 2.20
C GLU A 96 -11.54 -0.01 1.03
N LYS A 97 -10.90 0.76 0.13
CA LYS A 97 -10.03 0.16 -0.88
C LYS A 97 -8.86 -0.50 -0.17
N ASP A 98 -8.52 -1.69 -0.63
CA ASP A 98 -7.41 -2.47 -0.12
C ASP A 98 -6.56 -2.97 -1.28
N ILE A 99 -5.30 -3.26 -0.99
CA ILE A 99 -4.30 -3.68 -1.96
C ILE A 99 -4.05 -5.16 -1.75
N PHE A 100 -4.40 -5.97 -2.74
CA PHE A 100 -4.16 -7.40 -2.72
C PHE A 100 -2.97 -7.74 -3.61
N ILE A 101 -2.02 -8.48 -3.10
CA ILE A 101 -0.91 -9.01 -3.89
C ILE A 101 -1.08 -10.52 -4.01
N ARG A 102 -1.18 -11.04 -5.24
CA ARG A 102 -1.41 -12.47 -5.53
C ARG A 102 -2.59 -13.05 -4.75
N GLY A 103 -3.66 -12.27 -4.58
CA GLY A 103 -4.87 -12.69 -3.86
C GLY A 103 -4.82 -12.57 -2.34
N LEU A 104 -3.69 -12.22 -1.74
CA LEU A 104 -3.59 -11.93 -0.31
C LEU A 104 -3.94 -10.47 -0.03
N PRO A 105 -4.86 -10.18 0.92
CA PRO A 105 -5.30 -8.83 1.25
C PRO A 105 -4.21 -7.96 1.88
N GLY A 106 -4.48 -6.66 1.99
CA GLY A 106 -3.53 -5.68 2.50
C GLY A 106 -3.01 -5.93 3.92
N THR A 107 -3.69 -6.76 4.72
CA THR A 107 -3.16 -7.23 6.00
C THR A 107 -1.90 -8.09 5.87
N TYR A 108 -1.63 -8.63 4.69
CA TYR A 108 -0.44 -9.41 4.35
C TYR A 108 0.52 -8.66 3.42
N THR A 109 0.26 -7.38 3.18
CA THR A 109 1.08 -6.50 2.35
C THR A 109 1.74 -5.44 3.22
N LEU A 110 3.07 -5.47 3.26
CA LEU A 110 3.84 -4.49 4.02
C LEU A 110 4.07 -3.23 3.19
N ILE A 111 3.71 -2.07 3.72
CA ILE A 111 3.98 -0.76 3.12
C ILE A 111 5.14 -0.10 3.85
N LEU A 112 6.14 0.33 3.09
CA LEU A 112 7.33 1.03 3.58
C LEU A 112 7.45 2.42 2.95
N VAL A 113 8.07 3.35 3.65
CA VAL A 113 8.59 4.61 3.10
C VAL A 113 10.09 4.69 3.45
N ASP A 114 10.95 4.69 2.44
CA ASP A 114 12.40 4.60 2.58
C ASP A 114 12.83 3.44 3.50
N GLY A 115 12.24 2.26 3.30
CA GLY A 115 12.49 1.07 4.11
C GLY A 115 11.86 1.09 5.52
N LYS A 116 11.23 2.18 5.95
CA LYS A 116 10.60 2.33 7.25
C LYS A 116 9.13 1.88 7.20
N ARG A 117 8.77 0.93 8.07
CA ARG A 117 7.45 0.30 8.14
C ARG A 117 6.35 1.29 8.51
N GLN A 118 5.18 1.16 7.87
CA GLN A 118 3.92 1.81 8.23
C GLN A 118 3.10 0.80 9.07
N SER A 119 2.95 1.02 10.38
CA SER A 119 2.35 0.05 11.31
C SER A 119 1.18 0.62 12.11
N THR A 120 0.36 1.48 11.49
CA THR A 120 -0.71 2.20 12.19
C THR A 120 -2.08 1.54 12.13
N ARG A 121 -2.18 0.35 11.54
CA ARG A 121 -3.44 -0.37 11.30
C ARG A 121 -4.27 -0.61 12.55
N ASP A 122 -3.63 -0.87 13.68
CA ASP A 122 -4.31 -1.10 14.96
C ASP A 122 -5.04 0.11 15.57
N ALA A 123 -4.83 1.33 15.05
CA ALA A 123 -5.69 2.46 15.39
C ALA A 123 -7.13 2.26 14.88
N ARG A 124 -7.34 1.38 13.88
CA ARG A 124 -8.65 1.07 13.33
C ARG A 124 -9.32 -0.02 14.16
N THR A 125 -10.59 0.17 14.46
CA THR A 125 -11.35 -0.74 15.32
C THR A 125 -12.01 -1.91 14.59
N ASN A 126 -12.32 -1.75 13.30
CA ASN A 126 -13.04 -2.74 12.49
C ASN A 126 -12.59 -2.68 11.03
N GLY A 127 -12.64 -3.82 10.34
CA GLY A 127 -12.38 -3.97 8.91
C GLY A 127 -10.93 -4.34 8.59
N ASN A 128 -10.71 -4.85 7.37
CA ASN A 128 -9.43 -5.42 6.95
C ASN A 128 -8.49 -4.41 6.27
N SER A 129 -9.02 -3.31 5.72
CA SER A 129 -8.21 -2.26 5.09
C SER A 129 -7.79 -1.21 6.09
N GLY A 130 -6.55 -0.76 5.99
CA GLY A 130 -6.00 0.33 6.80
C GLY A 130 -6.05 1.67 6.08
N PHE A 131 -5.40 2.68 6.64
CA PHE A 131 -5.22 3.99 6.04
C PHE A 131 -3.78 4.21 5.56
N GLU A 132 -2.92 3.20 5.68
CA GLU A 132 -1.50 3.25 5.35
C GLU A 132 -1.27 3.69 3.90
N GLN A 133 -2.14 3.27 2.97
CA GLN A 133 -2.08 3.67 1.56
C GLN A 133 -2.29 5.17 1.33
N SER A 134 -2.84 5.90 2.31
CA SER A 134 -3.03 7.36 2.26
C SER A 134 -2.04 8.13 3.14
N PHE A 135 -1.26 7.44 4.00
CA PHE A 135 -0.22 8.06 4.84
C PHE A 135 1.13 8.17 4.12
N ILE A 136 1.11 8.56 2.86
CA ILE A 136 2.29 8.61 1.99
C ILE A 136 2.65 10.06 1.63
N PRO A 137 3.93 10.34 1.27
CA PRO A 137 4.33 11.65 0.76
C PRO A 137 3.60 11.98 -0.56
N PRO A 138 3.52 13.27 -0.95
CA PRO A 138 3.01 13.63 -2.27
C PRO A 138 3.91 13.10 -3.39
N VAL A 139 3.35 12.90 -4.58
CA VAL A 139 4.08 12.39 -5.77
C VAL A 139 5.35 13.17 -6.03
N SER A 140 5.32 14.49 -5.90
CA SER A 140 6.48 15.37 -6.10
C SER A 140 7.67 15.09 -5.17
N ALA A 141 7.43 14.42 -4.02
CA ALA A 141 8.47 13.97 -3.09
C ALA A 141 8.92 12.52 -3.33
N ILE A 142 8.20 11.76 -4.17
CA ILE A 142 8.51 10.36 -4.49
C ILE A 142 9.49 10.29 -5.65
N ASP A 143 10.46 9.39 -5.57
CA ASP A 143 11.35 9.04 -6.66
C ASP A 143 10.79 7.87 -7.47
N ARG A 144 10.40 6.79 -6.78
CA ARG A 144 9.77 5.61 -7.35
C ARG A 144 9.03 4.80 -6.29
N ILE A 145 8.19 3.88 -6.75
CA ILE A 145 7.54 2.87 -5.89
C ILE A 145 8.00 1.49 -6.37
N GLU A 146 8.56 0.70 -5.45
CA GLU A 146 8.99 -0.67 -5.70
C GLU A 146 7.95 -1.64 -5.12
N VAL A 147 7.45 -2.57 -5.94
CA VAL A 147 6.45 -3.57 -5.56
C VAL A 147 7.05 -4.95 -5.70
N VAL A 148 7.42 -5.57 -4.60
CA VAL A 148 7.92 -6.96 -4.54
C VAL A 148 6.73 -7.87 -4.26
N ARG A 149 6.56 -8.90 -5.10
CA ARG A 149 5.48 -9.89 -4.97
C ARG A 149 6.03 -11.19 -4.39
N GLY A 150 5.25 -11.81 -3.52
CA GLY A 150 5.62 -13.00 -2.76
C GLY A 150 6.27 -12.67 -1.42
N PRO A 151 6.48 -13.70 -0.56
CA PRO A 151 6.93 -13.51 0.81
C PRO A 151 8.34 -12.90 0.90
N MET A 152 8.49 -11.88 1.74
CA MET A 152 9.74 -11.18 2.03
C MET A 152 10.05 -11.12 3.54
N SER A 153 9.50 -12.07 4.30
CA SER A 153 9.67 -12.07 5.77
C SER A 153 11.10 -12.33 6.23
N SER A 154 11.97 -12.91 5.38
CA SER A 154 13.40 -13.06 5.67
C SER A 154 14.13 -11.73 5.90
N LEU A 155 13.69 -10.64 5.26
CA LEU A 155 14.25 -9.31 5.43
C LEU A 155 13.36 -8.40 6.30
N TYR A 156 12.05 -8.46 6.10
CA TYR A 156 11.13 -7.46 6.66
C TYR A 156 10.25 -7.99 7.79
N GLY A 157 10.23 -9.31 8.06
CA GLY A 157 9.45 -9.90 9.16
C GLY A 157 7.96 -9.97 8.87
N SER A 158 7.14 -9.79 9.91
CA SER A 158 5.68 -9.88 9.86
C SER A 158 5.05 -8.99 8.78
N ASP A 159 3.87 -9.39 8.27
CA ASP A 159 3.02 -8.69 7.29
C ASP A 159 3.54 -8.69 5.85
N ALA A 160 4.76 -9.21 5.60
CA ALA A 160 5.35 -9.32 4.26
C ALA A 160 5.09 -10.68 3.60
N MET A 161 3.89 -11.26 3.78
CA MET A 161 3.52 -12.57 3.21
C MET A 161 3.06 -12.47 1.75
N GLY A 162 2.26 -11.49 1.41
CA GLY A 162 1.81 -11.23 0.04
C GLY A 162 2.85 -10.48 -0.77
N GLY A 163 3.55 -9.57 -0.13
CA GLY A 163 4.59 -8.75 -0.74
C GLY A 163 4.93 -7.51 0.06
N VAL A 164 5.78 -6.70 -0.54
CA VAL A 164 6.26 -5.43 0.02
C VAL A 164 6.08 -4.31 -1.00
N ILE A 165 5.51 -3.20 -0.59
CA ILE A 165 5.44 -1.97 -1.37
C ILE A 165 6.33 -0.95 -0.67
N ASN A 166 7.41 -0.53 -1.33
CA ASN A 166 8.35 0.43 -0.77
C ASN A 166 8.33 1.73 -1.60
N ILE A 167 7.96 2.81 -0.95
CA ILE A 167 7.93 4.15 -1.53
C ILE A 167 9.29 4.76 -1.25
N ILE A 168 10.10 4.93 -2.31
CA ILE A 168 11.41 5.57 -2.24
C ILE A 168 11.23 7.06 -2.49
N THR A 169 11.67 7.89 -1.55
CA THR A 169 11.60 9.34 -1.67
C THR A 169 12.83 9.91 -2.35
N ARG A 170 12.69 11.12 -2.91
CA ARG A 170 13.81 11.84 -3.54
C ARG A 170 14.92 12.14 -2.53
N LYS A 171 16.15 12.12 -2.97
CA LYS A 171 17.30 12.63 -2.21
C LYS A 171 17.29 14.17 -2.21
N VAL A 172 18.02 14.77 -1.28
CA VAL A 172 18.24 16.22 -1.25
C VAL A 172 18.90 16.68 -2.56
N SER A 173 18.36 17.75 -3.14
CA SER A 173 18.89 18.35 -4.36
C SER A 173 20.16 19.17 -4.08
N ASP A 174 21.11 19.19 -5.01
CA ASP A 174 22.33 20.01 -4.89
C ASP A 174 22.06 21.52 -4.99
N SER A 175 20.97 21.90 -5.64
CA SER A 175 20.47 23.27 -5.73
C SER A 175 19.01 23.30 -5.26
N TRP A 176 18.52 24.48 -4.88
CA TRP A 176 17.12 24.64 -4.51
C TRP A 176 16.22 24.34 -5.71
N THR A 177 15.30 23.41 -5.50
CA THR A 177 14.27 23.02 -6.46
C THR A 177 12.95 22.96 -5.75
N SER A 178 11.92 23.51 -6.36
CA SER A 178 10.55 23.48 -5.83
C SER A 178 9.57 23.02 -6.89
N THR A 179 8.67 22.13 -6.54
CA THR A 179 7.57 21.66 -7.40
C THR A 179 6.25 21.97 -6.73
N VAL A 180 5.32 22.57 -7.46
CA VAL A 180 3.95 22.80 -7.04
C VAL A 180 3.02 22.12 -8.02
N THR A 181 2.04 21.37 -7.52
CA THR A 181 1.03 20.70 -8.35
C THR A 181 -0.37 21.10 -7.88
N ALA A 182 -1.29 21.18 -8.83
CA ALA A 182 -2.73 21.33 -8.54
C ALA A 182 -3.51 20.53 -9.59
N ASP A 183 -4.45 19.73 -9.15
CA ASP A 183 -5.32 18.97 -10.04
C ASP A 183 -6.74 18.82 -9.50
N GLY A 184 -7.66 18.50 -10.41
CA GLY A 184 -9.05 18.26 -10.09
C GLY A 184 -9.67 17.19 -10.97
N THR A 185 -10.66 16.51 -10.41
CA THR A 185 -11.47 15.50 -11.10
C THR A 185 -12.92 15.95 -11.12
N LEU A 186 -13.49 16.05 -12.32
CA LEU A 186 -14.89 16.35 -12.55
C LEU A 186 -15.61 15.09 -13.02
N GLN A 187 -16.63 14.70 -12.29
CA GLN A 187 -17.45 13.54 -12.60
C GLN A 187 -18.51 13.91 -13.65
N GLN A 188 -18.79 13.03 -14.59
CA GLN A 188 -19.89 13.23 -15.53
C GLN A 188 -21.25 13.16 -14.83
N HIS A 189 -21.42 12.19 -13.95
CA HIS A 189 -22.66 12.01 -13.20
C HIS A 189 -22.59 12.75 -11.87
N GLN A 190 -23.64 13.53 -11.56
CA GLN A 190 -23.72 14.36 -10.38
C GLN A 190 -23.79 13.57 -9.06
N TYR A 191 -24.13 12.28 -9.13
CA TYR A 191 -24.17 11.40 -7.96
C TYR A 191 -22.80 10.89 -7.56
N PHE A 192 -21.75 11.06 -8.37
CA PHE A 192 -20.37 10.85 -7.97
C PHE A 192 -19.73 12.15 -7.47
N GLY A 193 -18.91 12.05 -6.44
CA GLY A 193 -18.23 13.20 -5.85
C GLY A 193 -17.06 13.70 -6.68
N ASN A 194 -17.01 14.99 -6.96
CA ASN A 194 -15.84 15.66 -7.52
C ASN A 194 -14.71 15.72 -6.51
N SER A 195 -13.45 15.81 -6.99
CA SER A 195 -12.29 15.96 -6.12
C SER A 195 -11.30 17.00 -6.65
N ALA A 196 -10.49 17.52 -5.74
CA ALA A 196 -9.39 18.42 -6.05
C ALA A 196 -8.25 18.20 -5.06
N GLN A 197 -7.02 18.38 -5.51
CA GLN A 197 -5.84 18.37 -4.65
C GLN A 197 -4.81 19.41 -5.09
N GLY A 198 -3.95 19.76 -4.13
CA GLY A 198 -2.76 20.53 -4.38
C GLY A 198 -1.62 20.02 -3.54
N SER A 199 -0.40 20.06 -4.07
CA SER A 199 0.79 19.67 -3.33
C SER A 199 1.97 20.57 -3.64
N PHE A 200 2.93 20.57 -2.74
CA PHE A 200 4.22 21.19 -2.96
C PHE A 200 5.34 20.29 -2.43
N TYR A 201 6.49 20.43 -3.02
CA TYR A 201 7.75 19.85 -2.56
C TYR A 201 8.85 20.86 -2.81
N THR A 202 9.73 21.04 -1.83
CA THR A 202 10.95 21.85 -1.98
C THR A 202 12.14 21.12 -1.39
N SER A 203 13.28 21.23 -2.04
CA SER A 203 14.52 20.57 -1.63
C SER A 203 15.71 21.42 -2.01
N GLY A 204 16.71 21.48 -1.14
CA GLY A 204 17.95 22.18 -1.45
C GLY A 204 18.91 22.24 -0.25
N PRO A 205 20.14 22.74 -0.48
CA PRO A 205 21.15 22.87 0.55
C PRO A 205 20.90 24.09 1.44
N LEU A 206 20.87 23.90 2.75
CA LEU A 206 21.03 24.98 3.74
C LEU A 206 22.50 25.33 3.90
N ILE A 207 23.38 24.31 3.89
CA ILE A 207 24.84 24.43 3.82
C ILE A 207 25.28 23.46 2.74
N HIS A 208 25.91 23.98 1.70
CA HIS A 208 26.32 23.20 0.54
C HIS A 208 27.10 21.94 0.92
N ARG A 209 26.65 20.78 0.43
CA ARG A 209 27.19 19.43 0.70
C ARG A 209 27.20 18.97 2.17
N MET A 210 26.68 19.76 3.09
CA MET A 210 26.74 19.43 4.52
C MET A 210 25.36 19.33 5.17
N LEU A 211 24.45 20.26 4.87
CA LEU A 211 23.13 20.29 5.47
C LEU A 211 22.07 20.57 4.41
N GLY A 212 21.22 19.61 4.15
CA GLY A 212 20.12 19.71 3.23
C GLY A 212 18.76 19.74 3.91
N LEU A 213 17.79 20.39 3.28
CA LEU A 213 16.40 20.44 3.70
C LEU A 213 15.49 19.93 2.59
N GLN A 214 14.53 19.12 2.96
CA GLN A 214 13.37 18.74 2.15
C GLN A 214 12.10 19.08 2.92
N PHE A 215 11.11 19.65 2.25
CA PHE A 215 9.83 19.99 2.86
C PHE A 215 8.71 19.78 1.85
N TRP A 216 7.62 19.18 2.28
CA TRP A 216 6.48 18.84 1.41
C TRP A 216 5.15 18.96 2.13
N GLY A 217 4.11 19.12 1.34
CA GLY A 217 2.76 19.08 1.83
C GLY A 217 1.75 18.79 0.73
N ARG A 218 0.60 18.25 1.12
CA ARG A 218 -0.52 17.93 0.23
C ARG A 218 -1.84 18.21 0.94
N GLY A 219 -2.78 18.78 0.20
CA GLY A 219 -4.19 18.89 0.58
C GLY A 219 -5.06 18.23 -0.47
N PHE A 220 -6.01 17.39 -0.05
CA PHE A 220 -6.97 16.70 -0.92
C PHE A 220 -8.38 16.87 -0.37
N GLY A 221 -9.36 17.08 -1.26
CA GLY A 221 -10.77 17.12 -0.95
C GLY A 221 -11.61 16.39 -1.98
N ARG A 222 -12.61 15.63 -1.53
CA ARG A 222 -13.60 14.97 -2.36
C ARG A 222 -14.99 15.13 -1.76
N SER A 223 -15.98 15.45 -2.60
CA SER A 223 -17.38 15.40 -2.20
C SER A 223 -17.83 13.95 -2.01
N GLU A 224 -18.81 13.73 -1.16
CA GLU A 224 -19.46 12.42 -0.97
C GLU A 224 -20.28 12.06 -2.21
N ASP A 225 -20.39 10.76 -2.51
CA ASP A 225 -21.32 10.24 -3.51
C ASP A 225 -22.77 10.33 -3.00
N ASP A 226 -23.72 10.47 -3.91
CA ASP A 226 -25.15 10.59 -3.61
C ASP A 226 -25.89 9.25 -3.89
N PHE A 227 -25.34 8.15 -3.39
CA PHE A 227 -25.98 6.83 -3.40
C PHE A 227 -25.45 5.93 -2.27
N LEU A 228 -26.29 5.00 -1.83
CA LEU A 228 -25.99 4.09 -0.73
C LEU A 228 -24.73 3.25 -1.01
N SER A 229 -23.83 3.19 -0.03
CA SER A 229 -22.55 2.47 -0.13
C SER A 229 -21.60 3.01 -1.20
N GLY A 230 -21.82 4.20 -1.71
CA GLY A 230 -20.87 4.96 -2.54
C GLY A 230 -19.64 5.39 -1.76
N ILE A 231 -18.75 6.12 -2.42
CA ILE A 231 -17.50 6.62 -1.82
C ILE A 231 -17.82 7.83 -0.94
N THR A 232 -17.45 7.81 0.33
CA THR A 232 -17.73 8.90 1.28
C THR A 232 -16.93 10.16 0.93
N GLY A 233 -17.35 11.28 1.47
CA GLY A 233 -16.59 12.53 1.38
C GLY A 233 -15.25 12.41 2.08
N ALA A 234 -14.24 13.11 1.56
CA ALA A 234 -12.88 13.07 2.08
C ALA A 234 -12.28 14.48 2.21
N ARG A 235 -11.50 14.68 3.28
CA ARG A 235 -10.58 15.81 3.42
C ARG A 235 -9.29 15.28 4.01
N GLU A 236 -8.19 15.47 3.30
CA GLU A 236 -6.87 15.00 3.71
C GLU A 236 -5.88 16.14 3.72
N GLY A 237 -5.01 16.15 4.71
CA GLY A 237 -3.88 17.05 4.80
C GLY A 237 -2.64 16.28 5.24
N ASN A 238 -1.55 16.47 4.52
CA ASN A 238 -0.25 15.90 4.83
C ASN A 238 0.78 17.01 4.81
N ILE A 239 1.69 17.00 5.79
CA ILE A 239 2.86 17.88 5.83
C ILE A 239 4.03 17.10 6.44
N GLY A 240 5.21 17.26 5.87
CA GLY A 240 6.42 16.62 6.37
C GLY A 240 7.67 17.33 5.92
N GLY A 241 8.76 17.02 6.61
CA GLY A 241 10.06 17.56 6.27
C GLY A 241 11.19 16.67 6.75
N ARG A 242 12.33 16.79 6.09
CA ARG A 242 13.56 16.05 6.37
C ARG A 242 14.77 16.99 6.36
N LEU A 243 15.58 16.87 7.38
CA LEU A 243 16.92 17.45 7.44
C LEU A 243 17.94 16.34 7.21
N THR A 244 18.84 16.52 6.26
CA THR A 244 19.95 15.59 6.00
C THR A 244 21.25 16.30 6.35
N PHE A 245 21.98 15.76 7.32
CA PHE A 245 23.29 16.25 7.74
C PHE A 245 24.37 15.26 7.31
N THR A 246 25.24 15.70 6.42
CA THR A 246 26.37 14.95 5.86
C THR A 246 27.69 15.56 6.36
N PRO A 247 28.18 15.18 7.57
CA PRO A 247 29.41 15.77 8.15
C PRO A 247 30.67 15.45 7.33
N ASN A 248 30.65 14.36 6.59
CA ASN A 248 31.71 13.92 5.67
C ASN A 248 31.15 12.88 4.69
N GLU A 249 31.95 12.41 3.74
CA GLU A 249 31.54 11.47 2.69
C GLU A 249 31.11 10.09 3.21
N ASN A 250 31.40 9.76 4.47
CA ASN A 250 31.13 8.45 5.06
C ASN A 250 29.87 8.40 5.89
N HIS A 251 29.25 9.51 6.24
CA HIS A 251 28.13 9.55 7.17
C HIS A 251 27.03 10.50 6.71
N ASP A 252 25.81 10.01 6.70
CA ASP A 252 24.58 10.79 6.56
C ASP A 252 23.69 10.58 7.78
N LEU A 253 23.17 11.66 8.34
CA LEU A 253 22.18 11.66 9.42
C LEU A 253 20.91 12.35 8.91
N MET A 254 19.81 11.65 8.93
CA MET A 254 18.52 12.15 8.44
C MET A 254 17.52 12.22 9.60
N LEU A 255 17.05 13.41 9.92
CA LEU A 255 15.93 13.65 10.83
C LEU A 255 14.70 14.00 10.03
N GLU A 256 13.67 13.19 10.14
CA GLU A 256 12.39 13.37 9.45
C GLU A 256 11.24 13.45 10.42
N SER A 257 10.25 14.28 10.12
CA SER A 257 8.99 14.33 10.87
C SER A 257 7.82 14.69 9.95
N GLY A 258 6.64 14.19 10.28
CA GLY A 258 5.45 14.47 9.50
C GLY A 258 4.16 14.32 10.30
N PHE A 259 3.12 14.91 9.74
CA PHE A 259 1.74 14.84 10.23
C PHE A 259 0.79 14.63 9.07
N THR A 260 -0.14 13.71 9.22
CA THR A 260 -1.24 13.48 8.26
C THR A 260 -2.56 13.41 9.01
N ARG A 261 -3.57 14.09 8.47
CA ARG A 261 -4.96 13.97 8.89
C ARG A 261 -5.82 13.53 7.72
N ILE A 262 -6.63 12.48 7.94
CA ILE A 262 -7.59 11.97 6.98
C ILE A 262 -8.97 12.03 7.62
N ARG A 263 -9.85 12.89 7.09
CA ARG A 263 -11.27 12.92 7.45
C ARG A 263 -12.09 12.19 6.40
N ARG A 264 -12.98 11.31 6.84
CA ARG A 264 -14.02 10.68 6.01
C ARG A 264 -15.36 11.04 6.59
N ASN A 265 -16.28 11.55 5.76
CA ASN A 265 -17.64 11.88 6.16
C ASN A 265 -18.67 11.14 5.32
N ALA A 266 -19.71 10.68 5.97
CA ALA A 266 -20.84 9.96 5.38
C ALA A 266 -22.15 10.54 5.90
N SER A 267 -23.11 10.71 5.01
CA SER A 267 -24.40 11.35 5.33
C SER A 267 -25.59 10.49 4.90
N LYS A 268 -26.71 10.67 5.58
CA LYS A 268 -28.01 10.04 5.27
C LYS A 268 -28.64 10.49 3.95
N ARG A 269 -28.07 11.51 3.31
CA ARG A 269 -28.46 11.99 1.97
C ARG A 269 -27.47 11.56 0.90
N GLY A 270 -26.43 10.85 1.27
CA GLY A 270 -25.37 10.38 0.41
C GLY A 270 -25.18 8.86 0.59
N THR A 271 -24.11 8.48 1.27
CA THR A 271 -23.65 7.08 1.31
C THR A 271 -24.26 6.24 2.43
N LEU A 272 -25.02 6.82 3.36
CA LEU A 272 -25.68 6.11 4.46
C LEU A 272 -27.17 5.89 4.20
N GLU A 273 -27.74 4.88 4.89
CA GLU A 273 -29.18 4.68 4.96
C GLU A 273 -29.89 5.94 5.49
N THR A 274 -31.08 6.24 5.00
CA THR A 274 -31.87 7.41 5.38
C THR A 274 -32.23 7.45 6.87
N SER A 275 -32.25 6.30 7.54
CA SER A 275 -32.48 6.16 8.99
C SER A 275 -31.22 6.39 9.83
N ALA A 276 -30.04 6.43 9.23
CA ALA A 276 -28.77 6.66 9.92
C ALA A 276 -28.57 8.15 10.26
N ASN A 277 -27.70 8.42 11.22
CA ASN A 277 -27.22 9.76 11.49
C ASN A 277 -25.93 10.04 10.69
N ASP A 278 -25.73 11.27 10.30
CA ASP A 278 -24.49 11.68 9.63
C ASP A 278 -23.28 11.42 10.52
N THR A 279 -22.19 10.97 9.92
CA THR A 279 -20.97 10.62 10.64
C THR A 279 -19.73 11.19 9.97
N TYR A 280 -18.68 11.40 10.75
CA TYR A 280 -17.34 11.53 10.22
C TYR A 280 -16.29 10.89 11.15
N ASN A 281 -15.18 10.49 10.55
CA ASN A 281 -14.03 9.95 11.27
C ASN A 281 -12.78 10.74 10.91
N ASP A 282 -12.02 11.13 11.92
CA ASP A 282 -10.67 11.66 11.78
C ASP A 282 -9.67 10.55 12.09
N ASN A 283 -8.73 10.33 11.16
CA ASN A 283 -7.60 9.42 11.35
C ASN A 283 -6.34 10.28 11.24
N ASP A 284 -5.67 10.45 12.35
CA ASP A 284 -4.47 11.27 12.46
C ASP A 284 -3.25 10.36 12.60
N ARG A 285 -2.15 10.68 11.90
CA ARG A 285 -0.84 10.08 12.07
C ARG A 285 0.20 11.16 12.28
N LYS A 286 1.05 10.97 13.29
CA LYS A 286 2.25 11.77 13.55
C LYS A 286 3.43 10.82 13.60
N TYR A 287 4.57 11.25 13.10
CA TYR A 287 5.78 10.45 13.22
C TYR A 287 7.03 11.34 13.25
N TRP A 288 8.09 10.78 13.78
CA TRP A 288 9.44 11.23 13.57
C TRP A 288 10.37 10.03 13.41
N SER A 289 11.45 10.22 12.65
CA SER A 289 12.49 9.21 12.52
C SER A 289 13.87 9.86 12.47
N LEU A 290 14.85 9.15 13.02
CA LEU A 290 16.27 9.46 12.88
C LEU A 290 16.93 8.28 12.19
N THR A 291 17.58 8.52 11.06
CA THR A 291 18.29 7.50 10.29
C THR A 291 19.75 7.91 10.15
N HIS A 292 20.66 6.95 10.35
CA HIS A 292 22.08 7.09 10.08
C HIS A 292 22.45 6.11 8.97
N GLU A 293 23.08 6.62 7.90
CA GLU A 293 23.75 5.82 6.88
C GLU A 293 25.26 5.97 7.02
N GLY A 294 25.97 4.85 7.09
CA GLY A 294 27.41 4.80 7.27
C GLY A 294 28.10 4.03 6.16
N ARG A 295 29.30 4.51 5.75
CA ARG A 295 30.18 3.89 4.77
C ARG A 295 31.51 3.57 5.45
N TRP A 296 31.80 2.28 5.62
CA TRP A 296 32.91 1.76 6.42
C TRP A 296 33.88 0.94 5.54
N GLY A 297 34.50 1.64 4.56
CA GLY A 297 35.24 0.95 3.49
C GLY A 297 34.27 0.22 2.57
N PRO A 298 34.38 -1.12 2.40
CA PRO A 298 33.43 -1.87 1.56
C PRO A 298 32.07 -2.08 2.21
N THR A 299 31.97 -2.02 3.53
CA THR A 299 30.72 -2.23 4.29
C THR A 299 29.92 -0.95 4.38
N THR A 300 28.62 -1.05 4.18
CA THR A 300 27.66 0.03 4.47
C THR A 300 26.76 -0.35 5.64
N SER A 301 26.22 0.64 6.33
CA SER A 301 25.26 0.42 7.41
C SER A 301 24.08 1.39 7.32
N THR A 302 22.91 0.95 7.73
CA THR A 302 21.74 1.81 7.93
C THR A 302 21.17 1.48 9.29
N PHE A 303 21.02 2.49 10.15
CA PHE A 303 20.37 2.39 11.46
C PHE A 303 19.24 3.40 11.52
N SER A 304 18.08 3.00 11.98
CA SER A 304 16.96 3.92 12.15
C SER A 304 16.21 3.72 13.45
N ILE A 305 15.66 4.83 13.95
CA ILE A 305 14.66 4.86 15.00
C ILE A 305 13.45 5.57 14.41
N LEU A 306 12.32 4.91 14.42
CA LEU A 306 11.03 5.46 14.02
C LEU A 306 10.10 5.42 15.23
N GLN A 307 9.43 6.53 15.50
CA GLN A 307 8.29 6.55 16.40
C GLN A 307 7.10 7.17 15.70
N GLU A 308 5.97 6.48 15.73
CA GLU A 308 4.72 6.93 15.14
C GLU A 308 3.56 6.79 16.12
N TRP A 309 2.57 7.65 15.95
CA TRP A 309 1.29 7.64 16.65
C TRP A 309 0.18 7.74 15.63
N ALA A 310 -0.83 6.91 15.76
CA ALA A 310 -2.06 7.05 15.01
C ALA A 310 -3.26 6.97 15.94
N GLU A 311 -4.20 7.91 15.77
CA GLU A 311 -5.43 8.02 16.54
C GLU A 311 -6.63 8.04 15.58
N ARG A 312 -7.69 7.31 15.93
CA ARG A 312 -8.96 7.42 15.26
C ARG A 312 -10.02 8.01 16.18
N ARG A 313 -10.66 9.09 15.73
CA ARG A 313 -11.78 9.73 16.39
C ARG A 313 -13.02 9.65 15.52
N SER A 314 -14.11 9.14 16.07
CA SER A 314 -15.39 9.02 15.39
C SER A 314 -16.40 10.00 15.96
N TYR A 315 -17.23 10.57 15.10
CA TYR A 315 -18.24 11.57 15.45
C TYR A 315 -19.56 11.18 14.77
N THR A 316 -20.66 11.37 15.49
CA THR A 316 -22.02 11.08 15.00
C THR A 316 -22.91 12.29 15.24
N GLU A 317 -23.71 12.68 14.26
CA GLU A 317 -24.69 13.75 14.39
C GLU A 317 -25.74 13.39 15.45
N ASN A 318 -25.97 14.31 16.38
CA ASN A 318 -27.04 14.22 17.32
C ASN A 318 -28.36 14.67 16.65
N PRO A 319 -29.38 13.79 16.52
CA PRO A 319 -30.59 14.11 15.75
C PRO A 319 -31.45 15.23 16.37
N ARG A 320 -31.18 15.61 17.63
CA ARG A 320 -31.91 16.68 18.31
C ARG A 320 -31.22 18.04 18.23
N THR A 321 -29.89 18.03 18.31
CA THR A 321 -29.08 19.27 18.36
C THR A 321 -28.40 19.60 17.04
N PHE A 322 -28.34 18.64 16.10
CA PHE A 322 -27.58 18.69 14.86
C PHE A 322 -26.07 18.93 15.07
N ALA A 323 -25.59 18.80 16.31
CA ALA A 323 -24.17 18.86 16.62
C ALA A 323 -23.56 17.46 16.47
N PHE A 324 -22.27 17.40 16.15
CA PHE A 324 -21.56 16.14 16.09
C PHE A 324 -20.95 15.81 17.46
N ASP A 325 -21.49 14.77 18.07
CA ASP A 325 -20.98 14.25 19.32
C ASP A 325 -19.79 13.31 19.05
N LYS A 326 -18.69 13.54 19.77
CA LYS A 326 -17.50 12.67 19.71
C LYS A 326 -17.82 11.34 20.39
N ASN A 327 -17.51 10.23 19.74
CA ASN A 327 -17.52 8.94 20.38
C ASN A 327 -16.46 8.93 21.51
N PRO A 328 -16.80 8.53 22.72
CA PRO A 328 -15.84 8.48 23.83
C PRO A 328 -14.66 7.52 23.55
N ARG A 329 -14.88 6.47 22.77
CA ARG A 329 -13.80 5.56 22.35
C ARG A 329 -12.98 6.19 21.20
N SER A 330 -11.70 6.42 21.46
CA SER A 330 -10.74 6.99 20.49
C SER A 330 -9.44 6.18 20.53
N PRO A 331 -9.38 5.02 19.87
CA PRO A 331 -8.19 4.17 19.93
C PRO A 331 -6.97 4.89 19.33
N GLU A 332 -5.84 4.78 20.05
CA GLU A 332 -4.54 5.27 19.66
C GLU A 332 -3.52 4.13 19.68
N ILE A 333 -2.72 3.99 18.64
CA ILE A 333 -1.55 3.12 18.59
C ILE A 333 -0.29 3.97 18.57
N ARG A 334 0.68 3.60 19.39
CA ARG A 334 2.04 4.13 19.37
C ARG A 334 3.00 3.00 19.07
N ASN A 335 3.75 3.14 17.99
CA ASN A 335 4.80 2.21 17.60
C ASN A 335 6.16 2.87 17.74
N THR A 336 7.10 2.16 18.34
CA THR A 336 8.52 2.52 18.36
C THR A 336 9.29 1.38 17.72
N ILE A 337 10.02 1.66 16.64
CA ILE A 337 10.78 0.68 15.88
C ILE A 337 12.22 1.15 15.82
N VAL A 338 13.13 0.28 16.21
CA VAL A 338 14.58 0.46 16.04
C VAL A 338 15.06 -0.67 15.15
N ASP A 339 15.65 -0.32 14.04
CA ASP A 339 16.22 -1.29 13.11
C ASP A 339 17.62 -0.89 12.67
N GLY A 340 18.41 -1.90 12.30
CA GLY A 340 19.75 -1.66 11.81
C GLY A 340 20.21 -2.82 10.95
N LYS A 341 20.94 -2.49 9.90
CA LYS A 341 21.56 -3.48 9.01
C LYS A 341 22.96 -3.05 8.58
N PHE A 342 23.77 -4.03 8.30
CA PHE A 342 25.04 -3.93 7.62
C PHE A 342 24.96 -4.65 6.28
N THR A 343 25.56 -4.09 5.24
CA THR A 343 25.76 -4.73 3.94
C THR A 343 27.24 -4.82 3.70
N THR A 344 27.78 -6.02 3.63
CA THR A 344 29.20 -6.30 3.57
C THR A 344 29.52 -7.16 2.36
N PRO A 345 30.14 -6.62 1.30
CA PRO A 345 30.70 -7.44 0.23
C PRO A 345 32.01 -8.10 0.69
N PHE A 346 32.23 -9.35 0.29
CA PHE A 346 33.47 -10.07 0.52
C PHE A 346 33.65 -11.19 -0.49
N ASP A 347 34.88 -11.69 -0.64
CA ASP A 347 35.25 -12.74 -1.58
C ASP A 347 35.56 -14.05 -0.82
N LEU A 348 34.82 -15.13 -1.08
CA LEU A 348 35.06 -16.47 -0.57
C LEU A 348 34.47 -17.50 -1.51
N LEU A 349 35.30 -18.16 -2.34
CA LEU A 349 34.82 -19.11 -3.37
C LEU A 349 33.74 -18.50 -4.30
N GLY A 350 33.88 -17.23 -4.63
CA GLY A 350 32.96 -16.39 -5.36
C GLY A 350 32.77 -15.06 -4.65
N ASN A 351 31.96 -14.19 -5.21
CA ASN A 351 31.68 -12.89 -4.63
C ASN A 351 30.41 -12.99 -3.77
N HIS A 352 30.47 -12.47 -2.56
CA HIS A 352 29.36 -12.46 -1.61
C HIS A 352 28.93 -11.03 -1.31
N THR A 353 27.64 -10.83 -1.10
CA THR A 353 27.07 -9.63 -0.48
C THR A 353 26.20 -10.06 0.69
N LEU A 354 26.75 -9.95 1.89
CA LEU A 354 26.08 -10.33 3.11
C LEU A 354 25.34 -9.17 3.75
N VAL A 355 24.06 -9.29 3.91
CA VAL A 355 23.20 -8.36 4.68
C VAL A 355 22.90 -9.00 6.02
N THR A 356 23.32 -8.36 7.11
CA THR A 356 22.99 -8.78 8.49
C THR A 356 22.32 -7.65 9.22
N GLY A 357 21.37 -7.96 10.08
CA GLY A 357 20.70 -6.91 10.82
C GLY A 357 19.85 -7.41 11.97
N GLY A 358 19.23 -6.42 12.62
CA GLY A 358 18.32 -6.68 13.73
C GLY A 358 17.27 -5.58 13.83
N GLN A 359 16.15 -5.93 14.45
CA GLN A 359 15.02 -5.03 14.66
C GLN A 359 14.50 -5.23 16.09
N TRP A 360 14.08 -4.16 16.72
CA TRP A 360 13.27 -4.17 17.93
C TRP A 360 12.05 -3.29 17.71
N SER A 361 10.88 -3.74 18.16
CA SER A 361 9.65 -2.97 18.07
C SER A 361 8.83 -3.09 19.35
N ASN A 362 8.20 -1.98 19.72
CA ASN A 362 7.22 -1.88 20.78
C ASN A 362 5.95 -1.26 20.21
N ALA A 363 4.84 -1.98 20.28
CA ALA A 363 3.51 -1.50 19.95
C ALA A 363 2.72 -1.29 21.25
N ALA A 364 2.13 -0.10 21.41
CA ALA A 364 1.30 0.25 22.57
C ALA A 364 -0.06 0.76 22.08
N LEU A 365 -1.09 -0.06 22.20
CA LEU A 365 -2.47 0.28 21.90
C LEU A 365 -3.17 0.81 23.14
N ASN A 366 -3.62 2.07 23.10
CA ASN A 366 -4.51 2.66 24.09
C ASN A 366 -5.94 2.65 23.55
N ASP A 367 -6.81 1.84 24.15
CA ASP A 367 -8.18 1.65 23.66
C ASP A 367 -9.09 1.29 24.84
N GLN A 368 -10.37 1.62 24.72
CA GLN A 368 -11.37 1.05 25.62
C GLN A 368 -11.53 -0.42 25.32
N ASN A 369 -11.69 -1.23 26.34
CA ASN A 369 -12.00 -2.63 26.22
C ASN A 369 -13.54 -2.79 26.00
N PRO A 370 -14.04 -2.77 24.74
CA PRO A 370 -15.48 -2.54 24.50
C PRO A 370 -16.36 -3.70 24.97
N GLY A 371 -15.82 -4.92 25.03
CA GLY A 371 -16.55 -6.06 25.58
C GLY A 371 -16.82 -5.92 27.08
N ARG A 372 -15.88 -5.31 27.82
CA ARG A 372 -16.03 -5.09 29.26
C ARG A 372 -16.87 -3.87 29.62
N ARG A 373 -17.18 -2.99 28.67
CA ARG A 373 -18.07 -1.83 28.80
C ARG A 373 -17.71 -0.87 29.94
N THR A 374 -16.48 -0.85 30.38
CA THR A 374 -16.01 0.06 31.46
C THR A 374 -15.99 1.51 31.01
N GLY A 375 -15.80 1.75 29.70
CA GLY A 375 -15.58 3.09 29.13
C GLY A 375 -14.24 3.72 29.54
N ILE A 376 -13.34 2.94 30.13
CA ILE A 376 -12.01 3.37 30.58
C ILE A 376 -10.99 2.92 29.54
N ASP A 377 -10.09 3.80 29.19
CA ASP A 377 -8.97 3.49 28.30
C ASP A 377 -7.95 2.61 29.03
N GLU A 378 -7.55 1.53 28.39
CA GLU A 378 -6.53 0.60 28.86
C GLU A 378 -5.39 0.56 27.85
N THR A 379 -4.15 0.36 28.32
CA THR A 379 -2.99 0.26 27.43
C THR A 379 -2.52 -1.18 27.35
N PHE A 380 -2.50 -1.70 26.12
CA PHE A 380 -1.98 -3.02 25.77
C PHE A 380 -0.65 -2.84 25.05
N THR A 381 0.38 -3.59 25.46
CA THR A 381 1.72 -3.47 24.86
C THR A 381 2.19 -4.80 24.34
N ILE A 382 2.93 -4.78 23.23
CA ILE A 382 3.62 -5.94 22.67
C ILE A 382 5.05 -5.54 22.31
N ASN A 383 6.01 -6.38 22.74
CA ASN A 383 7.41 -6.26 22.39
C ASN A 383 7.82 -7.40 21.46
N GLN A 384 8.61 -7.05 20.44
CA GLN A 384 9.19 -8.02 19.50
C GLN A 384 10.64 -7.61 19.22
N TRP A 385 11.46 -8.59 18.89
CA TRP A 385 12.79 -8.35 18.35
C TRP A 385 13.12 -9.41 17.31
N ALA A 386 14.02 -9.09 16.39
CA ALA A 386 14.42 -9.97 15.33
C ALA A 386 15.90 -9.82 15.01
N LEU A 387 16.50 -10.90 14.55
CA LEU A 387 17.82 -10.95 13.93
C LEU A 387 17.71 -11.62 12.57
N PHE A 388 18.43 -11.13 11.58
CA PHE A 388 18.42 -11.70 10.25
C PHE A 388 19.80 -11.64 9.58
N ALA A 389 20.00 -12.58 8.66
CA ALA A 389 21.13 -12.62 7.76
C ALA A 389 20.64 -13.11 6.38
N GLU A 390 21.06 -12.45 5.34
CA GLU A 390 20.83 -12.86 3.95
C GLU A 390 22.12 -12.66 3.15
N ASP A 391 22.57 -13.69 2.45
CA ASP A 391 23.78 -13.70 1.65
C ASP A 391 23.45 -13.96 0.18
N GLU A 392 23.80 -13.02 -0.68
CA GLU A 392 23.85 -13.24 -2.12
C GLU A 392 25.24 -13.73 -2.48
N TRP A 393 25.33 -15.00 -2.88
CA TRP A 393 26.54 -15.63 -3.34
C TRP A 393 26.56 -15.71 -4.88
N ARG A 394 27.41 -14.92 -5.52
CA ARG A 394 27.72 -15.03 -6.95
C ARG A 394 28.75 -16.14 -7.16
N LEU A 395 28.24 -17.32 -7.50
CA LEU A 395 29.07 -18.51 -7.76
C LEU A 395 29.83 -18.33 -9.08
N THR A 396 29.21 -17.68 -10.07
CA THR A 396 29.80 -17.34 -11.37
C THR A 396 29.30 -15.97 -11.81
N ASP A 397 29.84 -15.42 -12.89
CA ASP A 397 29.37 -14.14 -13.46
C ASP A 397 27.91 -14.19 -13.92
N THR A 398 27.38 -15.40 -14.16
CA THR A 398 26.02 -15.60 -14.67
C THR A 398 25.05 -16.25 -13.68
N PHE A 399 25.53 -16.72 -12.52
CA PHE A 399 24.70 -17.44 -11.57
C PHE A 399 24.93 -16.97 -10.15
N SER A 400 23.85 -16.55 -9.49
CA SER A 400 23.82 -16.18 -8.08
C SER A 400 22.79 -16.97 -7.31
N LEU A 401 23.06 -17.18 -6.02
CA LEU A 401 22.19 -17.86 -5.05
C LEU A 401 22.06 -16.96 -3.81
N THR A 402 20.86 -16.58 -3.50
CA THR A 402 20.56 -15.80 -2.28
C THR A 402 19.95 -16.72 -1.24
N ASN A 403 20.57 -16.78 -0.05
CA ASN A 403 20.07 -17.53 1.09
C ASN A 403 19.86 -16.61 2.28
N GLY A 404 18.68 -16.61 2.84
CA GLY A 404 18.31 -15.78 3.98
C GLY A 404 17.66 -16.58 5.11
N LEU A 405 17.87 -16.10 6.33
CA LEU A 405 17.19 -16.58 7.51
C LEU A 405 16.93 -15.40 8.46
N ARG A 406 15.71 -15.31 8.93
CA ARG A 406 15.32 -14.38 9.98
C ARG A 406 14.68 -15.15 11.13
N MET A 407 15.02 -14.74 12.35
CA MET A 407 14.37 -15.17 13.58
C MET A 407 13.68 -13.95 14.19
N ASP A 408 12.38 -14.03 14.35
CA ASP A 408 11.56 -13.07 15.08
C ASP A 408 11.17 -13.68 16.44
N TYR A 409 11.30 -12.92 17.51
CA TYR A 409 10.86 -13.31 18.84
C TYR A 409 9.76 -12.36 19.33
N HIS A 410 8.61 -12.92 19.57
CA HIS A 410 7.44 -12.21 20.10
C HIS A 410 7.22 -12.60 21.56
N GLU A 411 6.95 -11.63 22.44
CA GLU A 411 6.85 -11.88 23.88
C GLU A 411 5.71 -12.83 24.30
N ILE A 412 4.70 -13.04 23.46
CA ILE A 412 3.56 -13.90 23.76
C ILE A 412 3.74 -15.29 23.15
N TYR A 413 3.93 -15.45 21.83
CA TYR A 413 3.98 -16.75 21.17
C TYR A 413 5.42 -17.28 20.92
N GLY A 414 6.46 -16.52 21.28
CA GLY A 414 7.84 -16.97 21.19
C GLY A 414 8.52 -16.76 19.84
N ALA A 415 9.38 -17.70 19.44
CA ALA A 415 10.23 -17.58 18.26
C ALA A 415 9.54 -18.08 16.98
N HIS A 416 9.72 -17.35 15.88
CA HIS A 416 9.35 -17.76 14.52
C HIS A 416 10.56 -17.60 13.59
N TYR A 417 10.69 -18.52 12.61
CA TYR A 417 11.81 -18.55 11.67
C TYR A 417 11.31 -18.42 10.24
N SER A 418 11.92 -17.52 9.47
CA SER A 418 11.58 -17.24 8.07
C SER A 418 12.78 -17.51 7.16
N PRO A 419 12.98 -18.75 6.68
CA PRO A 419 14.01 -19.06 5.70
C PRO A 419 13.60 -18.63 4.29
N ARG A 420 14.63 -18.36 3.45
CA ARG A 420 14.51 -18.07 2.02
C ARG A 420 15.71 -18.63 1.27
N SER A 421 15.48 -19.15 0.06
CA SER A 421 16.53 -19.52 -0.89
C SER A 421 16.06 -19.18 -2.30
N TYR A 422 16.86 -18.43 -3.06
CA TYR A 422 16.46 -17.94 -4.36
C TYR A 422 17.67 -17.90 -5.30
N ALA A 423 17.51 -18.42 -6.52
CA ALA A 423 18.53 -18.46 -7.55
C ALA A 423 18.20 -17.49 -8.70
N VAL A 424 19.22 -16.83 -9.24
CA VAL A 424 19.16 -16.04 -10.47
C VAL A 424 20.22 -16.54 -11.42
N TRP A 425 19.80 -16.86 -12.65
CA TRP A 425 20.68 -17.36 -13.68
C TRP A 425 20.51 -16.60 -15.00
N HIS A 426 21.54 -15.88 -15.39
CA HIS A 426 21.66 -15.26 -16.72
C HIS A 426 22.04 -16.36 -17.72
N ALA A 427 21.05 -17.11 -18.21
CA ALA A 427 21.26 -18.24 -19.11
C ALA A 427 21.86 -17.79 -20.47
N THR A 428 21.49 -16.59 -20.92
CA THR A 428 22.08 -15.88 -22.07
C THR A 428 22.06 -14.38 -21.79
N GLU A 429 22.65 -13.57 -22.67
CA GLU A 429 22.54 -12.10 -22.60
C GLU A 429 21.08 -11.61 -22.65
N ASN A 430 20.19 -12.37 -23.29
CA ASN A 430 18.79 -12.04 -23.48
C ASN A 430 17.85 -12.70 -22.45
N LEU A 431 18.25 -13.78 -21.80
CA LEU A 431 17.39 -14.61 -20.97
C LEU A 431 17.93 -14.75 -19.56
N THR A 432 17.16 -14.28 -18.60
CA THR A 432 17.39 -14.52 -17.17
C THR A 432 16.29 -15.42 -16.62
N LEU A 433 16.70 -16.51 -15.96
CA LEU A 433 15.82 -17.41 -15.23
C LEU A 433 15.98 -17.16 -13.73
N LYS A 434 14.86 -17.14 -13.02
CA LYS A 434 14.83 -16.95 -11.57
C LYS A 434 13.95 -18.02 -10.94
N GLY A 435 14.24 -18.37 -9.69
CA GLY A 435 13.35 -19.23 -8.95
C GLY A 435 13.82 -19.50 -7.55
N GLY A 436 12.88 -19.82 -6.69
CA GLY A 436 13.20 -20.07 -5.29
C GLY A 436 12.02 -20.44 -4.43
N VAL A 437 12.33 -20.60 -3.15
CA VAL A 437 11.38 -20.80 -2.08
C VAL A 437 11.55 -19.70 -1.04
N SER A 438 10.44 -19.12 -0.62
CA SER A 438 10.41 -18.10 0.44
C SER A 438 9.27 -18.39 1.40
N THR A 439 9.48 -18.06 2.67
CA THR A 439 8.45 -18.16 3.69
C THR A 439 8.02 -16.78 4.16
N GLY A 440 6.77 -16.70 4.54
CA GLY A 440 6.18 -15.51 5.12
C GLY A 440 5.43 -15.84 6.40
N PHE A 441 5.30 -14.86 7.27
CA PHE A 441 4.43 -14.97 8.41
C PHE A 441 3.75 -13.64 8.73
N ARG A 442 2.65 -13.72 9.48
CA ARG A 442 1.98 -12.58 10.07
C ARG A 442 1.70 -12.84 11.54
N ALA A 443 2.19 -11.96 12.39
CA ALA A 443 1.89 -11.97 13.80
C ALA A 443 0.39 -11.70 14.02
N PRO A 444 -0.26 -12.32 15.03
CA PRO A 444 -1.58 -11.92 15.45
C PRO A 444 -1.61 -10.45 15.83
N GLU A 445 -2.71 -9.76 15.49
CA GLU A 445 -2.90 -8.36 15.90
C GLU A 445 -3.01 -8.23 17.42
N ILE A 446 -2.61 -7.07 17.95
CA ILE A 446 -2.63 -6.81 19.40
C ILE A 446 -4.02 -7.10 20.02
N ARG A 447 -5.12 -6.79 19.31
CA ARG A 447 -6.47 -7.06 19.76
C ARG A 447 -6.85 -8.54 19.75
N GLN A 448 -6.15 -9.36 18.97
CA GLN A 448 -6.41 -10.80 18.88
C GLN A 448 -5.69 -11.58 19.96
N ILE A 449 -4.55 -11.06 20.47
CA ILE A 449 -3.63 -11.82 21.33
C ILE A 449 -3.40 -11.19 22.71
N ALA A 450 -3.67 -9.89 22.90
CA ALA A 450 -3.41 -9.21 24.18
C ALA A 450 -4.28 -9.79 25.30
N PRO A 451 -3.68 -10.30 26.41
CA PRO A 451 -4.44 -10.90 27.49
C PRO A 451 -5.51 -9.96 28.06
N GLY A 452 -6.74 -10.47 28.19
CA GLY A 452 -7.85 -9.71 28.75
C GLY A 452 -8.57 -8.75 27.82
N TYR A 453 -8.12 -8.60 26.58
CA TYR A 453 -8.84 -7.79 25.59
C TYR A 453 -10.09 -8.54 25.09
N ALA A 454 -11.24 -7.84 25.07
CA ALA A 454 -12.52 -8.36 24.59
C ALA A 454 -13.17 -7.31 23.70
N TYR A 455 -13.37 -7.59 22.42
CA TYR A 455 -14.03 -6.65 21.53
C TYR A 455 -15.38 -7.13 21.05
N THR A 456 -16.30 -6.19 20.78
CA THR A 456 -17.67 -6.50 20.42
C THR A 456 -17.81 -6.82 18.94
N THR A 457 -18.66 -7.80 18.61
CA THR A 457 -19.06 -8.17 17.24
C THR A 457 -20.59 -8.20 17.11
N GLY A 458 -21.07 -8.28 15.85
CA GLY A 458 -22.50 -8.34 15.54
C GLY A 458 -23.04 -7.10 14.82
N GLY A 459 -22.20 -6.08 14.61
CA GLY A 459 -22.54 -4.84 13.88
C GLY A 459 -23.61 -3.99 14.58
N GLY A 460 -23.97 -2.86 13.94
CA GLY A 460 -24.92 -1.88 14.50
C GLY A 460 -26.37 -2.38 14.64
N GLY A 461 -26.71 -3.55 14.07
CA GLY A 461 -28.03 -4.16 14.14
C GLY A 461 -28.16 -5.25 15.20
N CYS A 462 -27.09 -5.57 15.95
CA CYS A 462 -27.19 -6.58 17.00
C CYS A 462 -27.98 -6.06 18.21
N THR A 463 -28.67 -6.95 18.90
CA THR A 463 -29.37 -6.66 20.15
C THR A 463 -28.54 -7.12 21.33
N TYR A 464 -28.31 -6.22 22.30
CA TYR A 464 -27.67 -6.54 23.57
C TYR A 464 -28.68 -7.03 24.58
N GLY A 465 -28.40 -8.14 25.30
CA GLY A 465 -29.27 -8.73 26.30
C GLY A 465 -29.18 -10.26 26.37
N PRO A 466 -29.75 -10.90 27.37
CA PRO A 466 -29.65 -12.35 27.59
C PRO A 466 -30.17 -13.19 26.41
N ASN A 467 -31.08 -12.67 25.62
CA ASN A 467 -31.54 -13.26 24.35
C ASN A 467 -31.01 -12.52 23.12
N GLY A 468 -30.10 -11.60 23.30
CA GLY A 468 -29.56 -10.73 22.24
C GLY A 468 -28.64 -11.44 21.28
N THR A 469 -28.31 -10.72 20.19
CA THR A 469 -27.47 -11.22 19.10
C THR A 469 -26.06 -10.62 19.10
N CYS A 470 -25.81 -9.60 19.93
CA CYS A 470 -24.44 -9.05 20.08
C CYS A 470 -23.48 -10.11 20.61
N GLY A 471 -22.28 -10.12 20.10
CA GLY A 471 -21.22 -11.02 20.52
C GLY A 471 -20.01 -10.28 21.08
N VAL A 472 -19.20 -11.02 21.81
CA VAL A 472 -17.87 -10.62 22.23
C VAL A 472 -16.84 -11.61 21.70
N ILE A 473 -15.76 -11.13 21.12
CA ILE A 473 -14.61 -11.93 20.69
C ILE A 473 -13.53 -11.70 21.73
N LEU A 474 -13.06 -12.78 22.35
CA LEU A 474 -11.96 -12.71 23.32
C LEU A 474 -10.63 -12.87 22.61
N ALA A 475 -9.65 -12.09 23.05
CA ALA A 475 -8.27 -12.30 22.66
C ALA A 475 -7.77 -13.63 23.24
N ASP A 476 -7.01 -14.39 22.40
CA ASP A 476 -6.41 -15.66 22.81
C ASP A 476 -4.87 -15.56 22.73
N PRO A 477 -4.17 -15.55 23.88
CA PRO A 477 -2.71 -15.52 23.90
C PRO A 477 -2.04 -16.81 23.38
N ASN A 478 -2.80 -17.86 23.09
CA ASN A 478 -2.27 -19.12 22.52
C ASN A 478 -2.25 -19.10 20.97
N LEU A 479 -2.78 -18.05 20.34
CA LEU A 479 -2.72 -17.91 18.88
C LEU A 479 -1.28 -17.96 18.38
N GLN A 480 -1.09 -18.72 17.29
CA GLN A 480 0.15 -18.78 16.55
C GLN A 480 0.15 -17.78 15.39
N ALA A 481 1.34 -17.48 14.87
CA ALA A 481 1.47 -16.68 13.68
C ALA A 481 0.86 -17.41 12.47
N GLU A 482 0.20 -16.67 11.58
CA GLU A 482 -0.20 -17.14 10.27
C GLU A 482 1.06 -17.32 9.41
N THR A 483 1.14 -18.37 8.61
CA THR A 483 2.35 -18.71 7.87
C THR A 483 2.08 -19.00 6.40
N SER A 484 3.08 -18.78 5.55
CA SER A 484 3.04 -19.21 4.15
C SER A 484 4.39 -19.74 3.68
N THR A 485 4.31 -20.68 2.73
CA THR A 485 5.47 -21.13 1.95
C THR A 485 5.16 -20.93 0.48
N SER A 486 5.99 -20.13 -0.21
CA SER A 486 5.81 -19.82 -1.62
C SER A 486 6.97 -20.36 -2.45
N TYR A 487 6.62 -20.96 -3.58
CA TYR A 487 7.53 -21.43 -4.62
C TYR A 487 7.31 -20.56 -5.85
N GLU A 488 8.39 -20.13 -6.47
CA GLU A 488 8.33 -19.27 -7.65
C GLU A 488 9.35 -19.71 -8.69
N VAL A 489 8.96 -19.64 -9.98
CA VAL A 489 9.85 -19.74 -11.14
C VAL A 489 9.50 -18.65 -12.11
N ALA A 490 10.48 -17.89 -12.58
CA ALA A 490 10.30 -16.79 -13.50
C ALA A 490 11.31 -16.83 -14.65
N ALA A 491 10.90 -16.35 -15.81
CA ALA A 491 11.74 -16.11 -16.96
C ALA A 491 11.58 -14.64 -17.39
N LEU A 492 12.69 -13.94 -17.55
CA LEU A 492 12.76 -12.57 -18.06
C LEU A 492 13.54 -12.59 -19.36
N TRP A 493 12.96 -12.04 -20.40
CA TRP A 493 13.55 -11.98 -21.73
C TRP A 493 13.62 -10.53 -22.21
N ASP A 494 14.77 -10.17 -22.77
CA ASP A 494 15.06 -8.86 -23.34
C ASP A 494 15.72 -9.06 -24.70
N ASN A 495 15.11 -8.56 -25.77
CA ASN A 495 15.71 -8.66 -27.09
C ASN A 495 16.82 -7.64 -27.34
N LEU A 496 17.17 -6.80 -26.33
CA LEU A 496 18.14 -5.71 -26.40
C LEU A 496 17.84 -4.68 -27.50
N ASN A 497 16.60 -4.68 -28.01
CA ASN A 497 16.14 -3.80 -29.08
C ASN A 497 14.69 -3.32 -28.80
N GLY A 498 14.40 -2.98 -27.54
CA GLY A 498 13.16 -2.35 -27.13
C GLY A 498 11.99 -3.30 -26.89
N PHE A 499 12.18 -4.63 -26.83
CA PHE A 499 11.15 -5.57 -26.39
C PHE A 499 11.62 -6.36 -25.19
N THR A 500 10.87 -6.27 -24.08
CA THR A 500 11.05 -7.06 -22.87
C THR A 500 9.79 -7.85 -22.55
N ALA A 501 9.95 -9.03 -21.98
CA ALA A 501 8.85 -9.86 -21.51
C ALA A 501 9.23 -10.61 -20.24
N SER A 502 8.24 -10.89 -19.41
CA SER A 502 8.40 -11.73 -18.23
C SER A 502 7.23 -12.70 -18.10
N ALA A 503 7.54 -13.87 -17.57
CA ALA A 503 6.58 -14.91 -17.21
C ALA A 503 6.97 -15.46 -15.84
N THR A 504 6.04 -15.50 -14.91
CA THR A 504 6.24 -16.02 -13.54
C THR A 504 5.14 -17.00 -13.22
N TYR A 505 5.48 -18.19 -12.78
CA TYR A 505 4.57 -19.12 -12.09
C TYR A 505 4.86 -19.08 -10.60
N PHE A 506 3.81 -19.01 -9.79
CA PHE A 506 3.91 -19.08 -8.33
C PHE A 506 2.90 -20.05 -7.73
N TYR A 507 3.29 -20.64 -6.61
CA TYR A 507 2.46 -21.51 -5.78
C TYR A 507 2.71 -21.18 -4.32
N THR A 508 1.67 -20.87 -3.56
CA THR A 508 1.74 -20.51 -2.14
C THR A 508 0.81 -21.41 -1.32
N ASP A 509 1.37 -22.09 -0.34
CA ASP A 509 0.67 -22.83 0.71
C ASP A 509 0.55 -21.92 1.94
N PHE A 510 -0.68 -21.58 2.32
CA PHE A 510 -1.00 -20.68 3.42
C PHE A 510 -1.67 -21.45 4.54
N LYS A 511 -1.18 -21.28 5.77
CA LYS A 511 -1.59 -22.05 6.95
C LYS A 511 -1.84 -21.18 8.16
N ASP A 512 -2.58 -21.76 9.10
CA ASP A 512 -2.84 -21.18 10.42
C ASP A 512 -3.53 -19.82 10.36
N LYS A 513 -4.36 -19.58 9.33
CA LYS A 513 -5.11 -18.33 9.24
C LYS A 513 -5.93 -18.12 10.52
N ILE A 514 -5.82 -16.92 11.08
CA ILE A 514 -6.61 -16.55 12.25
C ILE A 514 -8.02 -16.19 11.81
N SER A 515 -8.96 -16.94 12.38
CA SER A 515 -10.40 -16.75 12.18
C SER A 515 -11.10 -16.65 13.53
N ASN A 516 -12.37 -16.26 13.54
CA ASN A 516 -13.18 -16.27 14.76
C ASN A 516 -14.49 -16.99 14.52
N SER A 517 -14.97 -17.72 15.52
CA SER A 517 -16.22 -18.46 15.45
C SER A 517 -17.04 -18.32 16.72
N LEU A 518 -18.36 -18.42 16.53
CA LEU A 518 -19.33 -18.48 17.61
C LEU A 518 -19.15 -19.80 18.38
N VAL A 519 -19.05 -19.69 19.69
CA VAL A 519 -19.00 -20.88 20.57
C VAL A 519 -20.41 -21.43 20.72
N LEU A 520 -20.57 -22.72 20.40
CA LEU A 520 -21.83 -23.47 20.58
C LEU A 520 -21.67 -24.49 21.70
N ASP A 521 -22.73 -24.73 22.43
CA ASP A 521 -22.82 -25.83 23.39
C ASP A 521 -23.09 -27.16 22.66
N ASP A 522 -23.10 -28.27 23.40
CA ASP A 522 -23.35 -29.64 22.88
C ASP A 522 -24.75 -29.80 22.20
N THR A 523 -25.65 -28.84 22.40
CA THR A 523 -26.99 -28.83 21.79
C THR A 523 -27.08 -27.89 20.59
N GLY A 524 -25.97 -27.22 20.23
CA GLY A 524 -25.87 -26.26 19.11
C GLY A 524 -26.37 -24.85 19.44
N ASN A 525 -26.56 -24.50 20.69
CA ASN A 525 -26.96 -23.16 21.09
C ASN A 525 -25.74 -22.28 21.36
N PRO A 526 -25.80 -20.95 21.06
CA PRO A 526 -24.75 -20.01 21.38
C PRO A 526 -24.42 -19.96 22.87
N VAL A 527 -23.19 -20.24 23.23
CA VAL A 527 -22.67 -20.04 24.58
C VAL A 527 -22.65 -18.55 24.90
N ARG A 528 -23.01 -18.19 26.12
CA ARG A 528 -22.96 -16.82 26.64
C ARG A 528 -21.65 -16.59 27.38
N TRP A 529 -21.08 -15.36 27.23
CA TRP A 529 -19.89 -15.01 27.97
C TRP A 529 -20.11 -14.97 29.47
N PRO A 530 -19.32 -15.70 30.28
CA PRO A 530 -19.59 -15.78 31.73
C PRO A 530 -19.46 -14.44 32.48
N GLU A 531 -18.59 -13.52 32.02
CA GLU A 531 -18.44 -12.21 32.63
C GLU A 531 -19.59 -11.24 32.29
N ASP A 532 -20.20 -11.38 31.10
CA ASP A 532 -21.40 -10.64 30.70
C ASP A 532 -22.31 -11.51 29.83
N PRO A 533 -23.31 -12.22 30.42
CA PRO A 533 -24.21 -13.13 29.70
C PRO A 533 -25.10 -12.47 28.65
N ASN A 534 -25.06 -11.14 28.53
CA ASN A 534 -25.76 -10.42 27.46
C ASN A 534 -25.05 -10.53 26.10
N TYR A 535 -23.83 -11.03 26.07
CA TYR A 535 -23.07 -11.29 24.84
C TYR A 535 -23.05 -12.79 24.53
N ARG A 536 -23.10 -13.11 23.24
CA ARG A 536 -22.68 -14.41 22.71
C ARG A 536 -21.16 -14.48 22.70
N LEU A 537 -20.58 -15.62 23.05
CA LEU A 537 -19.15 -15.81 23.12
C LEU A 537 -18.59 -16.23 21.78
N TRP A 538 -17.51 -15.57 21.37
CA TRP A 538 -16.69 -15.90 20.19
C TRP A 538 -15.25 -16.04 20.62
N TYR A 539 -14.49 -16.91 19.95
CA TYR A 539 -13.05 -17.05 20.12
C TYR A 539 -12.33 -16.89 18.80
N ASN A 540 -11.10 -16.35 18.87
CA ASN A 540 -10.12 -16.42 17.79
C ASN A 540 -9.40 -17.77 17.85
N TYR A 541 -9.04 -18.32 16.69
CA TYR A 541 -8.29 -19.58 16.58
C TYR A 541 -7.58 -19.67 15.21
N ASN A 542 -6.56 -20.54 15.12
CA ASN A 542 -5.84 -20.82 13.89
C ASN A 542 -6.42 -22.11 13.28
N ILE A 543 -7.13 -22.07 12.15
CA ILE A 543 -7.62 -23.28 11.49
C ILE A 543 -7.66 -23.25 9.96
N ASP A 544 -7.66 -22.08 9.36
CA ASP A 544 -7.94 -22.00 7.94
C ASP A 544 -6.66 -22.16 7.12
N ASP A 545 -6.66 -23.16 6.23
CA ASP A 545 -5.62 -23.38 5.23
C ASP A 545 -6.12 -22.95 3.84
N ALA A 546 -5.25 -22.40 3.02
CA ALA A 546 -5.56 -22.05 1.64
C ALA A 546 -4.37 -22.30 0.72
N ILE A 547 -4.67 -22.56 -0.55
CA ILE A 547 -3.68 -22.55 -1.62
C ILE A 547 -3.96 -21.39 -2.56
N ILE A 548 -2.88 -20.81 -3.04
CA ILE A 548 -2.92 -19.78 -4.05
C ILE A 548 -1.86 -20.12 -5.10
N GLN A 549 -2.26 -20.20 -6.37
CA GLN A 549 -1.32 -20.42 -7.46
C GLN A 549 -1.69 -19.55 -8.66
N GLY A 550 -0.72 -19.28 -9.53
CA GLY A 550 -1.02 -18.46 -10.68
C GLY A 550 0.14 -18.28 -11.63
N VAL A 551 -0.20 -17.59 -12.73
CA VAL A 551 0.75 -17.18 -13.76
C VAL A 551 0.64 -15.68 -13.95
N GLU A 552 1.77 -15.00 -13.89
CA GLU A 552 1.90 -13.57 -14.18
C GLU A 552 2.69 -13.41 -15.48
N LEU A 553 2.13 -12.70 -16.44
CA LEU A 553 2.77 -12.35 -17.70
C LEU A 553 2.84 -10.84 -17.83
N ALA A 554 3.96 -10.30 -18.28
CA ALA A 554 4.04 -8.91 -18.68
C ALA A 554 4.97 -8.75 -19.88
N ALA A 555 4.70 -7.76 -20.71
CA ALA A 555 5.53 -7.40 -21.84
C ALA A 555 5.52 -5.88 -22.04
N SER A 556 6.64 -5.37 -22.51
CA SER A 556 6.82 -3.99 -22.96
C SER A 556 7.53 -3.98 -24.30
N TRP A 557 7.05 -3.15 -25.21
CA TRP A 557 7.58 -3.03 -26.56
C TRP A 557 7.65 -1.56 -26.98
N ARG A 558 8.87 -1.08 -27.20
CA ARG A 558 9.11 0.18 -27.90
C ARG A 558 9.05 -0.10 -29.41
N ALA A 559 7.85 0.04 -30.00
CA ALA A 559 7.60 -0.25 -31.38
C ALA A 559 8.33 0.73 -32.32
N THR A 560 8.41 1.99 -31.91
CA THR A 560 9.22 3.06 -32.53
C THR A 560 9.77 3.96 -31.42
N ASP A 561 10.55 4.99 -31.78
CA ASP A 561 11.00 5.99 -30.80
C ASP A 561 9.84 6.79 -30.20
N GLU A 562 8.68 6.83 -30.88
CA GLU A 562 7.50 7.59 -30.44
C GLU A 562 6.41 6.71 -29.81
N ILE A 563 6.38 5.40 -30.12
CA ILE A 563 5.29 4.51 -29.68
C ILE A 563 5.82 3.41 -28.80
N SER A 564 5.32 3.34 -27.58
CA SER A 564 5.53 2.22 -26.69
C SER A 564 4.20 1.56 -26.30
N ILE A 565 4.22 0.24 -26.19
CA ILE A 565 3.07 -0.60 -25.82
C ILE A 565 3.50 -1.46 -24.66
N ARG A 566 2.68 -1.52 -23.62
CA ARG A 566 2.90 -2.40 -22.46
C ARG A 566 1.63 -3.12 -22.08
N GLY A 567 1.76 -4.28 -21.49
CA GLY A 567 0.61 -4.99 -20.97
C GLY A 567 1.00 -6.04 -19.98
N SER A 568 0.04 -6.41 -19.14
CA SER A 568 0.18 -7.52 -18.23
C SER A 568 -1.08 -8.35 -18.16
N TYR A 569 -0.90 -9.62 -17.80
CA TYR A 569 -1.98 -10.56 -17.53
C TYR A 569 -1.62 -11.36 -16.28
N THR A 570 -2.59 -11.52 -15.39
CA THR A 570 -2.47 -12.35 -14.19
C THR A 570 -3.61 -13.36 -14.18
N PHE A 571 -3.26 -14.63 -14.08
CA PHE A 571 -4.18 -15.71 -13.74
C PHE A 571 -3.91 -16.10 -12.29
N THR A 572 -4.93 -16.09 -11.43
CA THR A 572 -4.84 -16.50 -10.02
C THR A 572 -5.92 -17.52 -9.73
N ASP A 573 -5.53 -18.70 -9.28
CA ASP A 573 -6.41 -19.74 -8.78
C ASP A 573 -6.14 -19.94 -7.29
N SER A 574 -7.18 -19.78 -6.48
CA SER A 574 -7.08 -19.89 -5.02
C SER A 574 -8.20 -20.77 -4.48
N GLU A 575 -7.92 -21.51 -3.42
CA GLU A 575 -8.89 -22.40 -2.76
C GLU A 575 -8.67 -22.37 -1.25
N GLN A 576 -9.75 -22.12 -0.51
CA GLN A 576 -9.82 -22.35 0.93
C GLN A 576 -10.00 -23.87 1.15
N ARG A 577 -9.05 -24.52 1.83
CA ARG A 577 -9.06 -25.97 2.04
C ARG A 577 -9.85 -26.40 3.26
N THR A 578 -9.96 -25.50 4.23
CA THR A 578 -10.62 -25.74 5.51
C THR A 578 -11.57 -24.60 5.84
N GLY A 579 -12.31 -24.73 6.96
CA GLY A 579 -13.26 -23.73 7.43
C GLY A 579 -14.62 -23.78 6.74
N ASP A 580 -15.49 -22.84 7.07
CA ASP A 580 -16.89 -22.79 6.63
C ASP A 580 -17.05 -22.63 5.10
N PHE A 581 -16.03 -22.15 4.43
CA PHE A 581 -16.00 -21.90 2.98
C PHE A 581 -14.98 -22.76 2.25
N ALA A 582 -14.72 -23.99 2.74
CA ALA A 582 -13.83 -24.93 2.06
C ALA A 582 -14.29 -25.18 0.61
N GLY A 583 -13.35 -25.07 -0.34
CA GLY A 583 -13.59 -25.16 -1.77
C GLY A 583 -13.90 -23.81 -2.45
N PHE A 584 -14.16 -22.74 -1.70
CA PHE A 584 -14.29 -21.40 -2.27
C PHE A 584 -12.92 -20.78 -2.52
N PRO A 585 -12.81 -19.90 -3.56
CA PRO A 585 -11.62 -19.07 -3.71
C PRO A 585 -11.48 -18.08 -2.55
N LEU A 586 -10.30 -17.47 -2.42
CA LEU A 586 -10.10 -16.34 -1.52
C LEU A 586 -10.94 -15.14 -1.95
N THR A 587 -11.44 -14.40 -0.96
CA THR A 587 -12.31 -13.25 -1.19
C THR A 587 -11.59 -12.16 -2.00
N ARG A 588 -12.29 -11.55 -2.96
CA ARG A 588 -11.79 -10.45 -3.79
C ARG A 588 -10.55 -10.81 -4.62
N THR A 589 -10.47 -12.06 -5.03
CA THR A 589 -9.39 -12.55 -5.90
C THR A 589 -9.98 -12.96 -7.24
N PRO A 590 -10.03 -12.06 -8.24
CA PRO A 590 -10.49 -12.41 -9.58
C PRO A 590 -9.53 -13.41 -10.22
N ARG A 591 -10.09 -14.38 -10.96
CA ARG A 591 -9.28 -15.41 -11.65
C ARG A 591 -8.40 -14.83 -12.77
N HIS A 592 -8.88 -13.78 -13.43
CA HIS A 592 -8.24 -13.17 -14.57
C HIS A 592 -8.18 -11.65 -14.39
N MET A 593 -6.99 -11.10 -14.51
CA MET A 593 -6.73 -9.67 -14.55
C MET A 593 -5.88 -9.38 -15.78
N ALA A 594 -6.16 -8.27 -16.46
CA ALA A 594 -5.32 -7.84 -17.57
C ALA A 594 -5.30 -6.31 -17.66
N ASN A 595 -4.18 -5.77 -18.10
CA ASN A 595 -4.09 -4.38 -18.52
C ASN A 595 -3.27 -4.29 -19.81
N ALA A 596 -3.54 -3.26 -20.59
CA ALA A 596 -2.76 -2.89 -21.76
C ALA A 596 -2.74 -1.37 -21.87
N ARG A 597 -1.58 -0.80 -22.19
CA ARG A 597 -1.39 0.62 -22.37
C ARG A 597 -0.55 0.90 -23.60
N LEU A 598 -0.91 1.94 -24.32
CA LEU A 598 -0.17 2.51 -25.43
C LEU A 598 0.18 3.95 -25.07
N ASP A 599 1.44 4.30 -25.14
CA ASP A 599 1.97 5.66 -24.99
C ASP A 599 2.49 6.13 -26.36
N TRP A 600 2.19 7.36 -26.73
CA TRP A 600 2.59 7.96 -27.99
C TRP A 600 3.12 9.38 -27.78
N VAL A 601 4.39 9.58 -28.13
CA VAL A 601 5.02 10.90 -28.24
C VAL A 601 4.62 11.47 -29.61
N THR A 602 3.78 12.49 -29.62
CA THR A 602 3.21 13.02 -30.86
C THR A 602 4.24 13.90 -31.60
N PRO A 603 4.03 14.18 -32.92
CA PRO A 603 4.86 15.15 -33.64
C PRO A 603 4.78 16.58 -33.12
N VAL A 604 3.83 16.89 -32.25
CA VAL A 604 3.70 18.21 -31.62
C VAL A 604 4.68 18.26 -30.45
N ALA A 605 5.60 19.22 -30.51
CA ALA A 605 6.61 19.38 -29.46
C ALA A 605 5.99 19.52 -28.06
N GLY A 606 6.48 18.75 -27.12
CA GLY A 606 6.00 18.73 -25.74
C GLY A 606 4.70 17.96 -25.49
N LEU A 607 4.03 17.41 -26.52
CA LEU A 607 2.78 16.67 -26.39
C LEU A 607 2.99 15.16 -26.48
N SER A 608 2.62 14.45 -25.43
CA SER A 608 2.45 13.00 -25.45
C SER A 608 1.02 12.61 -25.07
N THR A 609 0.57 11.46 -25.56
CA THR A 609 -0.75 10.91 -25.27
C THR A 609 -0.63 9.46 -24.85
N TRP A 610 -1.63 8.97 -24.12
CA TRP A 610 -1.70 7.57 -23.74
C TRP A 610 -3.14 7.06 -23.74
N THR A 611 -3.29 5.75 -23.92
CA THR A 611 -4.55 5.05 -23.69
C THR A 611 -4.29 3.76 -22.94
N ALA A 612 -5.21 3.39 -22.05
CA ALA A 612 -5.10 2.18 -21.23
C ALA A 612 -6.44 1.45 -21.17
N VAL A 613 -6.38 0.13 -21.17
CA VAL A 613 -7.53 -0.75 -20.94
C VAL A 613 -7.23 -1.61 -19.73
N ASN A 614 -8.16 -1.66 -18.78
CA ASN A 614 -8.06 -2.46 -17.56
C ASN A 614 -9.23 -3.44 -17.53
N TYR A 615 -8.92 -4.73 -17.39
CA TYR A 615 -9.90 -5.80 -17.26
C TYR A 615 -9.80 -6.44 -15.88
N HIS A 616 -10.93 -6.52 -15.20
CA HIS A 616 -11.12 -7.19 -13.91
C HIS A 616 -12.09 -8.36 -14.11
N GLY A 617 -11.62 -9.57 -13.87
CA GLY A 617 -12.38 -10.79 -14.03
C GLY A 617 -13.50 -10.96 -13.00
N SER A 618 -14.36 -11.94 -13.22
CA SER A 618 -15.40 -12.29 -12.25
C SER A 618 -14.81 -12.80 -10.95
N GLU A 619 -15.47 -12.49 -9.83
CA GLU A 619 -15.11 -12.93 -8.49
C GLU A 619 -16.15 -13.88 -7.93
N ILE A 620 -15.70 -14.85 -7.10
CA ILE A 620 -16.58 -15.69 -6.26
C ILE A 620 -16.18 -15.47 -4.81
N VAL A 621 -17.16 -15.21 -3.96
CA VAL A 621 -16.95 -14.95 -2.53
C VAL A 621 -17.79 -15.90 -1.72
N GLY A 622 -17.20 -16.56 -0.73
CA GLY A 622 -17.93 -17.37 0.27
C GLY A 622 -18.74 -16.47 1.19
N GLY A 623 -19.96 -16.90 1.51
CA GLY A 623 -20.90 -16.12 2.31
C GLY A 623 -21.63 -15.03 1.52
N ALA A 624 -22.54 -14.35 2.19
CA ALA A 624 -23.28 -13.22 1.64
C ALA A 624 -22.87 -11.94 2.37
N ARG A 625 -22.41 -10.93 1.63
CA ARG A 625 -22.31 -9.56 2.16
C ARG A 625 -23.69 -8.93 2.15
N ILE A 626 -24.05 -8.27 3.23
CA ILE A 626 -25.27 -7.45 3.27
C ILE A 626 -25.14 -6.33 2.24
N GLY A 627 -26.18 -6.13 1.42
CA GLY A 627 -26.22 -5.08 0.40
C GLY A 627 -25.54 -5.42 -0.93
N THR A 628 -25.18 -6.69 -1.18
CA THR A 628 -24.65 -7.14 -2.48
C THR A 628 -25.56 -8.19 -3.13
N ASN A 629 -25.72 -8.09 -4.47
CA ASN A 629 -26.66 -8.88 -5.26
C ASN A 629 -26.04 -9.98 -6.11
N GLY A 630 -24.74 -10.21 -6.05
CA GLY A 630 -24.05 -11.19 -6.89
C GLY A 630 -24.81 -12.51 -7.04
N ALA A 631 -24.68 -13.19 -8.17
CA ALA A 631 -25.39 -14.44 -8.48
C ALA A 631 -25.11 -15.52 -7.43
N PRO A 632 -26.13 -16.24 -6.90
CA PRO A 632 -25.94 -17.28 -5.90
C PRO A 632 -25.06 -18.41 -6.43
N VAL A 633 -24.13 -18.88 -5.61
CA VAL A 633 -23.26 -20.03 -5.89
C VAL A 633 -23.25 -20.93 -4.67
N ILE A 634 -23.29 -22.25 -4.88
CA ILE A 634 -23.15 -23.25 -3.81
C ILE A 634 -21.93 -24.11 -4.13
N ILE A 635 -20.96 -24.15 -3.21
CA ILE A 635 -19.77 -24.99 -3.30
C ILE A 635 -19.70 -25.81 -2.00
N ASN A 636 -19.59 -27.13 -2.12
CA ASN A 636 -19.51 -28.06 -0.97
C ASN A 636 -20.64 -27.86 0.08
N GLY A 637 -21.82 -27.40 -0.35
CA GLY A 637 -22.95 -27.14 0.53
C GLY A 637 -22.95 -25.74 1.18
N ALA A 638 -21.86 -25.00 1.12
CA ALA A 638 -21.79 -23.62 1.57
C ALA A 638 -22.29 -22.65 0.48
N SER A 639 -22.95 -21.57 0.89
CA SER A 639 -23.46 -20.57 -0.04
C SER A 639 -22.48 -19.40 -0.22
N GLY A 640 -22.40 -18.89 -1.43
CA GLY A 640 -21.61 -17.75 -1.79
C GLY A 640 -22.24 -16.89 -2.89
N ARG A 641 -21.49 -15.95 -3.39
CA ARG A 641 -21.91 -15.03 -4.45
C ARG A 641 -20.85 -14.95 -5.55
N LYS A 642 -21.29 -14.88 -6.79
CA LYS A 642 -20.46 -14.58 -7.96
C LYS A 642 -20.77 -13.18 -8.45
N TYR A 643 -19.74 -12.38 -8.66
CA TYR A 643 -19.80 -11.03 -9.19
C TYR A 643 -19.23 -11.00 -10.61
N ASP A 644 -19.79 -10.14 -11.47
CA ASP A 644 -19.45 -10.07 -12.86
C ASP A 644 -18.08 -9.42 -13.12
N ALA A 645 -17.50 -9.77 -14.25
CA ALA A 645 -16.31 -9.11 -14.77
C ALA A 645 -16.64 -7.75 -15.38
N TYR A 646 -15.67 -6.85 -15.38
CA TYR A 646 -15.78 -5.56 -16.05
C TYR A 646 -14.47 -5.14 -16.71
N ALA A 647 -14.58 -4.19 -17.62
CA ALA A 647 -13.44 -3.53 -18.24
C ALA A 647 -13.67 -2.02 -18.28
N THR A 648 -12.61 -1.25 -18.09
CA THR A 648 -12.60 0.20 -18.29
C THR A 648 -11.53 0.58 -19.29
N MET A 649 -11.77 1.67 -20.01
CA MET A 649 -10.80 2.28 -20.92
C MET A 649 -10.58 3.73 -20.50
N ASP A 650 -9.31 4.11 -20.43
CA ASP A 650 -8.85 5.42 -20.04
C ASP A 650 -8.00 6.02 -21.17
N ALA A 651 -7.97 7.33 -21.32
CA ALA A 651 -7.06 8.03 -22.23
C ALA A 651 -6.66 9.39 -21.67
N GLY A 652 -5.45 9.80 -21.97
CA GLY A 652 -4.95 11.08 -21.47
C GLY A 652 -3.88 11.69 -22.37
N LEU A 653 -3.50 12.89 -22.01
CA LEU A 653 -2.44 13.66 -22.63
C LEU A 653 -1.59 14.34 -21.58
N ASN A 654 -0.32 14.56 -21.92
CA ASN A 654 0.63 15.34 -21.15
C ASN A 654 1.23 16.37 -22.10
N TYR A 655 1.17 17.64 -21.71
CA TYR A 655 1.72 18.75 -22.52
C TYR A 655 2.69 19.59 -21.71
N ASN A 656 3.96 19.53 -22.09
CA ASN A 656 5.01 20.36 -21.52
C ASN A 656 5.05 21.69 -22.27
N PHE A 657 4.53 22.77 -21.68
CA PHE A 657 4.62 24.12 -22.22
C PHE A 657 6.05 24.61 -22.22
N THR A 658 6.79 24.27 -21.15
CA THR A 658 8.23 24.53 -20.96
C THR A 658 8.81 23.36 -20.17
N GLU A 659 10.11 23.35 -19.94
CA GLU A 659 10.76 22.37 -19.04
C GLU A 659 10.23 22.46 -17.59
N GLN A 660 9.68 23.61 -17.20
CA GLN A 660 9.19 23.89 -15.85
C GLN A 660 7.69 23.76 -15.68
N LEU A 661 6.91 23.83 -16.76
CA LEU A 661 5.45 23.88 -16.68
C LEU A 661 4.80 22.79 -17.55
N ALA A 662 4.09 21.89 -16.92
CA ALA A 662 3.36 20.81 -17.59
C ALA A 662 1.86 20.86 -17.26
N LEU A 663 1.04 20.49 -18.25
CA LEU A 663 -0.40 20.25 -18.14
C LEU A 663 -0.66 18.77 -18.42
N ASN A 664 -1.41 18.12 -17.54
CA ASN A 664 -1.87 16.76 -17.70
C ASN A 664 -3.38 16.74 -17.74
N ALA A 665 -3.98 15.94 -18.63
CA ALA A 665 -5.42 15.74 -18.66
C ALA A 665 -5.75 14.31 -19.04
N ALA A 666 -6.81 13.75 -18.48
CA ALA A 666 -7.26 12.40 -18.78
C ALA A 666 -8.77 12.27 -18.66
N ILE A 667 -9.34 11.40 -19.49
CA ILE A 667 -10.70 10.90 -19.33
C ILE A 667 -10.59 9.45 -18.88
N TYR A 668 -11.05 9.18 -17.66
CA TYR A 668 -11.13 7.84 -17.11
C TYR A 668 -12.50 7.24 -17.35
N ASN A 669 -12.54 5.91 -17.56
CA ASN A 669 -13.76 5.16 -17.84
C ASN A 669 -14.55 5.75 -19.03
N ILE A 670 -13.90 5.85 -20.19
CA ILE A 670 -14.44 6.53 -21.41
C ILE A 670 -15.82 6.00 -21.80
N PHE A 671 -16.06 4.69 -21.61
CA PHE A 671 -17.35 4.07 -21.97
C PHE A 671 -18.40 4.20 -20.89
N ASP A 672 -18.08 4.89 -19.80
CA ASP A 672 -19.00 5.17 -18.68
C ASP A 672 -19.64 3.91 -18.09
N LYS A 673 -18.83 2.85 -17.94
CA LYS A 673 -19.29 1.60 -17.33
C LYS A 673 -19.61 1.85 -15.85
N GLU A 674 -20.87 1.64 -15.49
CA GLU A 674 -21.30 1.69 -14.10
C GLU A 674 -20.83 0.43 -13.35
N ILE A 675 -20.09 0.63 -12.26
CA ILE A 675 -19.51 -0.43 -11.44
C ILE A 675 -19.88 -0.13 -10.00
N GLU A 676 -20.97 -0.74 -9.55
CA GLU A 676 -21.54 -0.54 -8.22
C GLU A 676 -21.25 -1.71 -7.29
N PRO A 677 -21.23 -1.46 -5.95
CA PRO A 677 -20.91 -2.50 -4.96
C PRO A 677 -21.90 -3.67 -4.97
N THR A 678 -23.13 -3.41 -5.36
CA THR A 678 -24.19 -4.43 -5.42
C THR A 678 -23.89 -5.53 -6.41
N ASP A 679 -23.38 -5.20 -7.59
CA ASP A 679 -23.21 -6.11 -8.71
C ASP A 679 -21.75 -6.56 -8.89
N TYR A 680 -20.78 -5.75 -8.41
CA TYR A 680 -19.35 -5.98 -8.67
C TYR A 680 -18.50 -6.15 -7.40
N ASN A 681 -19.10 -6.10 -6.20
CA ASN A 681 -18.39 -6.15 -4.91
C ASN A 681 -17.30 -5.08 -4.76
N THR A 682 -17.30 -4.09 -5.61
CA THR A 682 -16.39 -2.94 -5.63
C THR A 682 -17.12 -1.73 -6.21
N VAL A 683 -16.57 -0.55 -5.98
CA VAL A 683 -17.05 0.71 -6.58
C VAL A 683 -15.94 1.33 -7.42
N VAL A 684 -16.24 1.60 -8.69
CA VAL A 684 -15.37 2.39 -9.56
C VAL A 684 -16.18 3.55 -10.09
N GLU A 685 -15.62 4.74 -9.99
CA GLU A 685 -16.27 5.97 -10.45
C GLU A 685 -16.59 5.90 -11.95
N GLY A 686 -17.70 6.50 -12.35
CA GLY A 686 -18.12 6.63 -13.74
C GLY A 686 -17.14 7.41 -14.62
N ARG A 687 -17.55 7.79 -15.82
CA ARG A 687 -16.71 8.62 -16.70
C ARG A 687 -16.41 9.95 -16.04
N ARG A 688 -15.10 10.30 -15.98
CA ARG A 688 -14.63 11.51 -15.33
C ARG A 688 -13.48 12.15 -16.08
N LEU A 689 -13.46 13.48 -16.05
CA LEU A 689 -12.36 14.31 -16.56
C LEU A 689 -11.44 14.67 -15.39
N TRP A 690 -10.16 14.38 -15.54
CA TRP A 690 -9.10 14.86 -14.65
C TRP A 690 -8.22 15.86 -15.39
N VAL A 691 -7.86 16.94 -14.72
CA VAL A 691 -6.91 17.95 -15.23
C VAL A 691 -5.96 18.33 -14.11
N GLY A 692 -4.68 18.32 -14.41
CA GLY A 692 -3.60 18.67 -13.47
C GLY A 692 -2.56 19.57 -14.11
N MET A 693 -1.96 20.43 -13.29
CA MET A 693 -0.81 21.25 -13.67
C MET A 693 0.31 21.04 -12.67
N SER A 694 1.54 21.01 -13.17
CA SER A 694 2.75 21.00 -12.35
C SER A 694 3.70 22.11 -12.80
N ALA A 695 4.33 22.78 -11.83
CA ALA A 695 5.35 23.79 -12.06
C ALA A 695 6.56 23.48 -11.18
N THR A 696 7.76 23.45 -11.80
CA THR A 696 9.04 23.19 -11.12
C THR A 696 10.00 24.35 -11.38
N PHE A 697 10.65 24.87 -10.35
CA PHE A 697 11.58 26.02 -10.42
C PHE A 697 12.85 25.73 -9.64
#